data_a2203ad15e8a4f55a5d46613d5ec5b36
#
_entry.id   a2203ad15e8a4f55a5d46613d5ec5b36
#
_cell.length_a   1.000
_cell.length_b   1.000
_cell.length_c   1.000
_cell.angle_alpha   90.00
_cell.angle_beta   90.00
_cell.angle_gamma   90.00
#
_symmetry.space_group_name_H-M   'P 1'
#
loop_
_entity.id
_entity.type
_entity.pdbx_description
1 polymer ?
#
loop_
_entity_poly.entity_id
_entity_poly.type
_entity_poly.pdbx_seq_one_letter_code
_entity_poly.pdbx_strand_id
1 'polypeptide(L)'
;MARLLARTCCFKALSQAPRCPSGLVGARLWSHGPLTAYMPEAVAFPRAKDHQDLYKVSVEQSDIFWGALGRSRLTWITPFHSVQDCNLYQGRVSWFLGGQLNVTVNCLDRHVHVAPDKVALIWEKDEPGEEVRVTYRELLELTCRLGNTLKRQGVKQGDRVTIYMPPCPLAVASMLACARIGAVHAVVFAGFSAESLADRIRDAXSETVITVNQGLRGGKIIELKKTVDQAVKQCPGVKRILVSMRTTSKVPMTALDVPLEEEMMKEDAYCEPAVMDSEDMLFLLYTSGSTGKPKGLVHSQXLFAALTHKYVFDYQDRDIFGCVADIGWITGHTYVVYGPLCNGGTTVLFESTPVYPNPGRYWETVERLRINQFYGAPTAIRLLLRYGNEWVKXXXXXLKMLGSVGEPINKEAWEWYFRVVGETRCPVVDTWWQTETGGICISPRPSNPGAEILPGMAMRPFFGISPSLLDDKGNVLLENDVSGALCISQAWPGMARTIYNDHKRFLKTYLTSYPGFFFTGDGVYRTSEGYYQLTGRLDDIISISGHRLGTAEVENVVNHHVAVAESAVIGYPHEIKGEGAYVFVVLKKKASDYTQENLAAELQELISKKIAKYAAPDYVQVTHRLPKTRSGKIMRRVLRKIVEDKASELGDLTTLDDHEAVQQIIEGHKHLVERQKGH
;
A
#
# COMPACT_ATOMS: atom_id res chain seq x y z
N MET A 1 -1.11 26.88 -17.30
CA MET A 1 -0.24 25.71 -17.12
C MET A 1 1.06 26.06 -16.43
N ALA A 2 1.77 27.11 -16.87
CA ALA A 2 3.04 27.46 -16.23
C ALA A 2 2.89 27.75 -14.74
N ARG A 3 1.84 28.49 -14.36
CA ARG A 3 1.59 28.76 -12.96
C ARG A 3 1.28 27.50 -12.17
N LEU A 4 0.53 26.58 -12.78
CA LEU A 4 0.18 25.34 -12.11
C LEU A 4 1.44 24.50 -11.90
N LEU A 5 2.31 24.39 -12.90
CA LEU A 5 3.55 23.66 -12.73
C LEU A 5 4.46 24.32 -11.71
N ALA A 6 4.48 25.65 -11.64
CA ALA A 6 5.30 26.34 -10.64
C ALA A 6 4.82 26.02 -9.22
N ARG A 7 3.51 25.85 -9.03
CA ARG A 7 2.96 25.51 -7.70
C ARG A 7 3.20 24.06 -7.34
N THR A 8 3.19 23.16 -8.34
CA THR A 8 3.25 21.71 -8.08
C THR A 8 4.65 21.11 -8.21
N CYS A 9 5.63 21.95 -8.59
CA CYS A 9 7.05 21.55 -8.67
C CYS A 9 7.88 22.83 -8.70
N CYS A 10 9.21 22.72 -8.88
CA CYS A 10 10.10 23.88 -8.96
C CYS A 10 10.31 24.33 -10.39
N PHE A 11 9.27 24.30 -11.19
CA PHE A 11 9.34 24.73 -12.57
C PHE A 11 9.31 26.27 -12.64
N LYS A 12 10.25 26.85 -13.33
CA LYS A 12 10.29 28.29 -13.58
C LYS A 12 9.72 28.54 -14.95
N ALA A 13 8.63 29.28 -15.02
CA ALA A 13 8.02 29.61 -16.28
C ALA A 13 8.90 30.60 -17.04
N LEU A 14 9.37 30.20 -18.20
CA LEU A 14 10.22 31.08 -19.03
C LEU A 14 9.40 31.82 -20.06
N SER A 15 8.27 31.30 -20.43
CA SER A 15 7.41 31.91 -21.41
C SER A 15 6.00 31.38 -21.20
N GLN A 16 5.05 32.04 -21.80
CA GLN A 16 3.68 31.58 -21.72
C GLN A 16 3.51 30.29 -22.48
N ALA A 17 2.87 29.34 -21.84
CA ALA A 17 2.49 28.13 -22.55
C ALA A 17 1.43 28.47 -23.58
N PRO A 18 1.41 27.76 -24.69
CA PRO A 18 0.31 27.95 -25.64
C PRO A 18 -1.02 27.70 -24.92
N ARG A 19 -1.95 28.58 -25.13
CA ARG A 19 -3.28 28.39 -24.58
C ARG A 19 -3.98 27.29 -25.35
N CYS A 20 -4.35 26.26 -24.65
CA CYS A 20 -5.14 25.21 -25.24
C CYS A 20 -6.60 25.45 -25.00
N PRO A 21 -7.48 24.91 -25.82
CA PRO A 21 -8.90 24.97 -25.54
C PRO A 21 -9.19 24.42 -24.15
N SER A 22 -10.30 24.85 -23.58
CA SER A 22 -10.71 24.38 -22.27
C SER A 22 -10.54 22.88 -22.16
N GLY A 23 -10.09 22.44 -20.99
CA GLY A 23 -9.97 21.02 -20.72
C GLY A 23 -11.28 20.25 -20.81
N LEU A 24 -12.38 21.00 -20.82
CA LEU A 24 -13.68 20.36 -21.01
C LEU A 24 -14.02 20.13 -22.47
N VAL A 25 -13.27 20.75 -23.36
CA VAL A 25 -13.51 20.55 -24.79
C VAL A 25 -13.22 19.10 -25.11
N GLY A 26 -14.18 18.46 -25.75
CA GLY A 26 -14.06 17.06 -26.07
C GLY A 26 -14.39 16.13 -24.94
N ALA A 27 -14.68 16.65 -23.76
CA ALA A 27 -15.12 15.82 -22.66
C ALA A 27 -16.43 15.17 -23.04
N ARG A 28 -16.49 13.87 -22.96
CA ARG A 28 -17.68 13.14 -23.34
C ARG A 28 -18.65 13.12 -22.19
N LEU A 29 -19.93 13.06 -22.52
CA LEU A 29 -20.95 12.88 -21.52
C LEU A 29 -21.10 11.39 -21.27
N TRP A 30 -20.39 10.91 -20.26
CA TRP A 30 -20.42 9.51 -19.90
C TRP A 30 -21.55 9.26 -18.93
N SER A 31 -22.27 8.17 -19.11
CA SER A 31 -23.37 7.88 -18.20
C SER A 31 -22.82 7.40 -16.86
N HIS A 32 -23.40 7.90 -15.79
CA HIS A 32 -23.06 7.45 -14.45
C HIS A 32 -24.19 7.84 -13.51
N GLY A 33 -24.34 7.08 -12.46
CA GLY A 33 -25.35 7.37 -11.46
C GLY A 33 -24.84 8.27 -10.37
N PRO A 34 -25.72 8.89 -9.62
CA PRO A 34 -25.32 9.72 -8.50
C PRO A 34 -24.75 8.87 -7.38
N LEU A 35 -23.82 9.45 -6.60
CA LEU A 35 -23.35 8.81 -5.41
C LEU A 35 -24.43 8.89 -4.34
N THR A 36 -24.74 7.79 -3.72
CA THR A 36 -25.80 7.76 -2.73
C THR A 36 -25.24 7.85 -1.32
N ALA A 37 -26.11 7.76 -0.36
CA ALA A 37 -25.82 7.95 1.04
C ALA A 37 -25.01 6.78 1.62
N TYR A 38 -25.02 6.69 2.94
CA TYR A 38 -24.14 5.77 3.63
C TYR A 38 -24.41 4.29 3.35
N MET A 39 -25.61 3.96 2.93
CA MET A 39 -25.89 2.57 2.58
C MET A 39 -25.85 2.45 1.07
N PRO A 40 -24.95 1.64 0.52
CA PRO A 40 -24.77 1.61 -0.94
C PRO A 40 -26.05 1.22 -1.64
N GLU A 41 -26.47 2.08 -2.55
CA GLU A 41 -27.54 1.75 -3.47
C GLU A 41 -28.82 1.28 -2.80
N ALA A 42 -29.21 1.96 -1.72
CA ALA A 42 -30.48 1.64 -1.06
C ALA A 42 -31.61 1.68 -2.06
N VAL A 43 -31.54 2.56 -3.06
CA VAL A 43 -32.56 2.64 -4.10
C VAL A 43 -32.59 1.36 -4.93
N ALA A 44 -31.39 0.80 -5.23
CA ALA A 44 -31.29 -0.42 -6.03
C ALA A 44 -31.68 -1.67 -5.24
N PHE A 45 -31.60 -1.60 -3.91
CA PHE A 45 -31.91 -2.74 -3.05
C PHE A 45 -32.93 -2.34 -2.00
N PRO A 46 -34.17 -2.04 -2.42
CA PRO A 46 -35.15 -1.49 -1.49
C PRO A 46 -35.56 -2.43 -0.37
N ARG A 47 -35.34 -3.74 -0.53
CA ARG A 47 -35.69 -4.69 0.52
C ARG A 47 -34.61 -4.82 1.58
N ALA A 48 -33.41 -4.29 1.33
CA ALA A 48 -32.36 -4.30 2.33
C ALA A 48 -32.62 -3.17 3.32
N LYS A 49 -32.91 -3.52 4.57
CA LYS A 49 -33.30 -2.55 5.57
C LYS A 49 -32.12 -1.99 6.34
N ASP A 50 -31.00 -2.71 6.36
CA ASP A 50 -29.84 -2.29 7.10
C ASP A 50 -28.59 -2.88 6.47
N HIS A 51 -27.43 -2.59 7.09
CA HIS A 51 -26.16 -3.10 6.60
C HIS A 51 -26.13 -4.63 6.55
N GLN A 52 -26.75 -5.30 7.52
CA GLN A 52 -26.73 -6.75 7.55
C GLN A 52 -27.47 -7.35 6.36
N ASP A 53 -28.65 -6.80 6.05
CA ASP A 53 -29.41 -7.26 4.89
C ASP A 53 -28.63 -7.04 3.61
N LEU A 54 -28.01 -5.87 3.48
CA LEU A 54 -27.27 -5.54 2.27
C LEU A 54 -26.02 -6.41 2.15
N TYR A 55 -25.36 -6.67 3.27
CA TYR A 55 -24.20 -7.57 3.25
C TYR A 55 -24.61 -8.95 2.74
N LYS A 56 -25.75 -9.44 3.22
CA LYS A 56 -26.25 -10.76 2.79
C LYS A 56 -26.49 -10.78 1.28
N VAL A 57 -27.09 -9.73 0.73
CA VAL A 57 -27.28 -9.62 -0.72
C VAL A 57 -25.93 -9.62 -1.42
N SER A 58 -24.97 -8.89 -0.88
CA SER A 58 -23.67 -8.75 -1.53
C SER A 58 -22.90 -10.05 -1.64
N VAL A 59 -23.15 -10.99 -0.73
CA VAL A 59 -22.47 -12.27 -0.71
C VAL A 59 -23.31 -13.34 -1.43
N GLU A 60 -24.59 -13.43 -1.12
CA GLU A 60 -25.44 -14.48 -1.66
C GLU A 60 -25.92 -14.19 -3.07
N GLN A 61 -26.05 -12.90 -3.43
CA GLN A 61 -26.44 -12.47 -4.76
C GLN A 61 -25.41 -11.50 -5.31
N SER A 62 -24.18 -11.97 -5.34
CA SER A 62 -23.02 -11.16 -5.66
C SER A 62 -23.15 -10.48 -7.03
N ASP A 63 -23.65 -11.20 -8.03
CA ASP A 63 -23.78 -10.62 -9.37
C ASP A 63 -24.78 -9.46 -9.38
N ILE A 64 -25.89 -9.61 -8.65
CA ILE A 64 -26.88 -8.55 -8.59
C ILE A 64 -26.28 -7.32 -7.89
N PHE A 65 -25.60 -7.56 -6.77
CA PHE A 65 -25.01 -6.49 -6.00
C PHE A 65 -23.94 -5.71 -6.80
N TRP A 66 -22.95 -6.43 -7.32
CA TRP A 66 -21.85 -5.77 -8.02
C TRP A 66 -22.28 -5.24 -9.38
N GLY A 67 -23.27 -5.89 -10.02
CA GLY A 67 -23.80 -5.38 -11.27
C GLY A 67 -24.47 -4.04 -11.09
N ALA A 68 -25.28 -3.90 -10.05
CA ALA A 68 -25.94 -2.62 -9.78
C ALA A 68 -24.91 -1.53 -9.48
N LEU A 69 -23.90 -1.84 -8.65
CA LEU A 69 -22.89 -0.86 -8.31
C LEU A 69 -22.01 -0.51 -9.50
N GLY A 70 -21.65 -1.51 -10.29
CA GLY A 70 -20.83 -1.24 -11.47
C GLY A 70 -21.56 -0.32 -12.45
N ARG A 71 -22.87 -0.52 -12.61
CA ARG A 71 -23.64 0.34 -13.51
C ARG A 71 -23.82 1.75 -12.96
N SER A 72 -24.04 1.87 -11.65
CA SER A 72 -24.40 3.17 -11.09
C SER A 72 -23.19 4.00 -10.65
N ARG A 73 -22.11 3.35 -10.28
CA ARG A 73 -20.97 4.08 -9.71
C ARG A 73 -19.87 4.39 -10.72
N LEU A 74 -19.81 3.66 -11.81
CA LEU A 74 -18.79 3.84 -12.81
C LEU A 74 -19.39 4.37 -14.10
N THR A 75 -18.58 5.17 -14.79
CA THR A 75 -18.93 5.74 -16.09
C THR A 75 -18.30 4.87 -17.18
N TRP A 76 -19.13 4.34 -18.08
CA TRP A 76 -18.71 3.38 -19.08
C TRP A 76 -18.75 3.96 -20.48
N ILE A 77 -17.79 3.57 -21.32
CA ILE A 77 -17.87 3.82 -22.74
C ILE A 77 -18.81 2.80 -23.35
N THR A 78 -18.58 1.53 -23.03
CA THR A 78 -19.43 0.43 -23.45
C THR A 78 -19.88 -0.32 -22.19
N PRO A 79 -21.17 -0.44 -21.92
CA PRO A 79 -21.60 -1.18 -20.75
C PRO A 79 -21.18 -2.65 -20.79
N PHE A 80 -20.91 -3.21 -19.62
CA PHE A 80 -20.60 -4.63 -19.53
C PHE A 80 -21.87 -5.47 -19.74
N HIS A 81 -21.69 -6.70 -20.24
CA HIS A 81 -22.82 -7.61 -20.47
C HIS A 81 -22.87 -8.73 -19.44
N SER A 82 -21.80 -8.95 -18.69
CA SER A 82 -21.74 -10.00 -17.68
C SER A 82 -20.94 -9.47 -16.50
N VAL A 83 -21.42 -9.73 -15.28
CA VAL A 83 -20.81 -9.12 -14.10
C VAL A 83 -19.47 -9.75 -13.77
N GLN A 84 -19.39 -11.09 -13.80
CA GLN A 84 -18.15 -11.75 -13.48
C GLN A 84 -18.04 -13.12 -14.13
N ASP A 85 -16.81 -13.56 -14.29
CA ASP A 85 -16.48 -14.93 -14.67
C ASP A 85 -15.29 -15.33 -13.80
N CYS A 86 -15.60 -15.90 -12.64
CA CYS A 86 -14.58 -16.20 -11.64
C CYS A 86 -14.66 -17.66 -11.22
N ASN A 87 -13.49 -18.27 -11.06
CA ASN A 87 -13.40 -19.63 -10.56
C ASN A 87 -12.09 -19.75 -9.80
N LEU A 88 -12.15 -19.77 -8.47
CA LEU A 88 -10.96 -19.78 -7.65
C LEU A 88 -10.21 -21.10 -7.73
N TYR A 89 -10.88 -22.21 -8.06
CA TYR A 89 -10.17 -23.48 -8.29
C TYR A 89 -9.24 -23.41 -9.48
N GLN A 90 -9.61 -22.62 -10.50
CA GLN A 90 -8.83 -22.50 -11.72
C GLN A 90 -8.02 -21.23 -11.78
N GLY A 91 -8.17 -20.34 -10.80
CA GLY A 91 -7.43 -19.09 -10.80
C GLY A 91 -7.95 -18.07 -11.80
N ARG A 92 -9.20 -18.17 -12.18
CA ARG A 92 -9.80 -17.25 -13.15
C ARG A 92 -10.58 -16.17 -12.40
N VAL A 93 -10.23 -14.92 -12.60
CA VAL A 93 -10.88 -13.77 -11.94
C VAL A 93 -11.07 -12.69 -13.01
N SER A 94 -12.31 -12.47 -13.42
CA SER A 94 -12.65 -11.47 -14.41
C SER A 94 -13.95 -10.78 -14.02
N TRP A 95 -13.96 -9.45 -14.11
CA TRP A 95 -15.12 -8.67 -13.68
C TRP A 95 -15.57 -7.72 -14.80
N PHE A 96 -16.88 -7.54 -14.87
CA PHE A 96 -17.52 -6.58 -15.78
C PHE A 96 -17.15 -6.83 -17.23
N LEU A 97 -17.38 -8.06 -17.65
CA LEU A 97 -16.96 -8.54 -18.98
C LEU A 97 -17.65 -7.79 -20.09
N GLY A 98 -16.87 -7.45 -21.11
CA GLY A 98 -17.37 -6.68 -22.23
C GLY A 98 -17.43 -5.19 -21.96
N GLY A 99 -17.25 -4.77 -20.73
CA GLY A 99 -17.25 -3.36 -20.39
C GLY A 99 -15.99 -2.66 -20.84
N GLN A 100 -16.16 -1.44 -21.32
CA GLN A 100 -15.03 -0.60 -21.72
C GLN A 100 -15.14 0.73 -20.99
N LEU A 101 -14.03 1.21 -20.48
CA LEU A 101 -14.03 2.45 -19.71
C LEU A 101 -12.59 2.97 -19.65
N ASN A 102 -12.45 4.12 -19.00
CA ASN A 102 -11.12 4.61 -18.62
C ASN A 102 -11.19 5.11 -17.20
N VAL A 103 -10.26 4.68 -16.37
CA VAL A 103 -10.24 5.03 -14.96
C VAL A 103 -10.17 6.55 -14.77
N THR A 104 -9.43 7.26 -15.65
CA THR A 104 -9.28 8.69 -15.48
C THR A 104 -10.57 9.46 -15.79
N VAL A 105 -11.43 8.95 -16.65
CA VAL A 105 -12.75 9.57 -16.82
C VAL A 105 -13.51 9.50 -15.51
N ASN A 106 -13.39 8.38 -14.83
CA ASN A 106 -14.07 8.18 -13.55
C ASN A 106 -13.48 9.00 -12.42
N CYS A 107 -12.18 9.28 -12.48
CA CYS A 107 -11.51 10.03 -11.43
C CYS A 107 -11.43 11.52 -11.72
N LEU A 108 -11.52 11.94 -12.96
CA LEU A 108 -11.29 13.33 -13.33
C LEU A 108 -12.41 13.93 -14.18
N ASP A 109 -12.58 13.45 -15.40
CA ASP A 109 -13.45 14.14 -16.37
C ASP A 109 -14.87 14.35 -15.87
N ARG A 110 -15.49 13.31 -15.30
CA ARG A 110 -16.87 13.44 -14.86
C ARG A 110 -17.00 14.43 -13.71
N HIS A 111 -15.97 14.55 -12.89
CA HIS A 111 -16.00 15.52 -11.79
C HIS A 111 -15.72 16.93 -12.27
N VAL A 112 -14.85 17.08 -13.25
CA VAL A 112 -14.64 18.40 -13.88
C VAL A 112 -15.94 18.90 -14.49
N HIS A 113 -16.70 18.00 -15.08
CA HIS A 113 -17.98 18.39 -15.67
C HIS A 113 -18.95 18.95 -14.64
N VAL A 114 -18.93 18.41 -13.42
CA VAL A 114 -19.86 18.79 -12.38
C VAL A 114 -19.34 19.95 -11.52
N ALA A 115 -18.07 19.88 -11.12
CA ALA A 115 -17.49 20.84 -10.18
C ALA A 115 -16.02 21.06 -10.48
N PRO A 116 -15.69 21.75 -11.58
CA PRO A 116 -14.30 21.86 -12.04
C PRO A 116 -13.37 22.52 -11.04
N ASP A 117 -13.89 23.40 -10.21
CA ASP A 117 -13.03 24.15 -9.29
C ASP A 117 -12.98 23.54 -7.90
N LYS A 118 -13.61 22.37 -7.70
CA LYS A 118 -13.47 21.64 -6.45
C LYS A 118 -12.04 21.15 -6.29
N VAL A 119 -11.52 21.27 -5.07
CA VAL A 119 -10.15 20.82 -4.78
C VAL A 119 -10.11 19.29 -4.84
N ALA A 120 -9.22 18.76 -5.66
CA ALA A 120 -8.97 17.32 -5.74
C ALA A 120 -7.85 16.91 -4.79
N LEU A 121 -6.74 17.64 -4.82
CA LEU A 121 -5.57 17.33 -4.01
C LEU A 121 -5.19 18.51 -3.14
N ILE A 122 -4.81 18.21 -1.90
CA ILE A 122 -4.12 19.18 -1.05
C ILE A 122 -2.73 18.60 -0.80
N TRP A 123 -1.71 19.23 -1.35
CA TRP A 123 -0.34 18.77 -1.16
C TRP A 123 0.24 19.47 0.05
N GLU A 124 0.39 18.71 1.13
CA GLU A 124 1.04 19.21 2.33
C GLU A 124 2.51 18.88 2.21
N LYS A 125 3.30 19.90 1.89
CA LYS A 125 4.72 19.72 1.67
C LYS A 125 5.46 19.43 2.97
N ASP A 126 6.75 19.16 2.84
CA ASP A 126 7.54 18.79 4.00
C ASP A 126 7.54 19.86 5.09
N GLU A 127 7.63 21.14 4.72
CA GLU A 127 7.52 22.21 5.71
C GLU A 127 6.04 22.48 6.01
N PRO A 128 5.67 22.51 7.31
CA PRO A 128 4.26 22.74 7.63
C PRO A 128 3.78 24.09 7.10
N GLY A 129 2.57 24.09 6.58
CA GLY A 129 1.98 25.31 6.08
C GLY A 129 2.32 25.63 4.65
N GLU A 130 3.24 24.90 4.04
CA GLU A 130 3.50 25.07 2.61
C GLU A 130 2.58 24.13 1.84
N GLU A 131 1.32 24.50 1.77
CA GLU A 131 0.34 23.63 1.12
C GLU A 131 0.00 24.18 -0.27
N VAL A 132 -0.34 23.27 -1.16
CA VAL A 132 -0.76 23.60 -2.51
C VAL A 132 -2.07 22.87 -2.77
N ARG A 133 -3.07 23.59 -3.24
CA ARG A 133 -4.35 22.99 -3.60
C ARG A 133 -4.45 22.89 -5.12
N VAL A 134 -4.89 21.72 -5.58
CA VAL A 134 -5.01 21.44 -7.01
C VAL A 134 -6.47 21.05 -7.26
N THR A 135 -7.13 21.79 -8.13
CA THR A 135 -8.55 21.52 -8.44
C THR A 135 -8.65 20.34 -9.41
N TYR A 136 -9.88 19.83 -9.56
CA TYR A 136 -10.13 18.76 -10.54
C TYR A 136 -9.77 19.22 -11.95
N ARG A 137 -10.12 20.46 -12.31
CA ARG A 137 -9.75 20.99 -13.61
C ARG A 137 -8.24 21.00 -13.79
N GLU A 138 -7.53 21.47 -12.77
CA GLU A 138 -6.07 21.54 -12.83
C GLU A 138 -5.44 20.16 -12.88
N LEU A 139 -5.96 19.20 -12.10
CA LEU A 139 -5.41 17.85 -12.12
C LEU A 139 -5.66 17.17 -13.46
N LEU A 140 -6.82 17.42 -14.06
CA LEU A 140 -7.09 16.89 -15.40
C LEU A 140 -6.09 17.46 -16.41
N GLU A 141 -5.80 18.76 -16.33
CA GLU A 141 -4.83 19.35 -17.27
C GLU A 141 -3.44 18.79 -17.07
N LEU A 142 -2.99 18.65 -15.80
CA LEU A 142 -1.68 18.03 -15.54
C LEU A 142 -1.63 16.61 -16.11
N THR A 143 -2.67 15.85 -15.87
CA THR A 143 -2.74 14.47 -16.36
C THR A 143 -2.70 14.39 -17.86
N CYS A 144 -3.46 15.25 -18.54
CA CYS A 144 -3.53 15.24 -19.99
C CYS A 144 -2.22 15.66 -20.62
N ARG A 145 -1.59 16.72 -20.10
CA ARG A 145 -0.31 17.16 -20.66
C ARG A 145 0.76 16.10 -20.44
N LEU A 146 0.73 15.45 -19.26
CA LEU A 146 1.69 14.39 -19.00
C LEU A 146 1.41 13.17 -19.88
N GLY A 147 0.14 12.83 -20.08
CA GLY A 147 -0.21 11.74 -20.97
C GLY A 147 0.27 11.99 -22.40
N ASN A 148 0.08 13.21 -22.89
CA ASN A 148 0.57 13.57 -24.22
C ASN A 148 2.10 13.54 -24.28
N THR A 149 2.76 13.95 -23.19
CA THR A 149 4.23 13.85 -23.11
C THR A 149 4.68 12.40 -23.21
N LEU A 150 4.02 11.51 -22.49
CA LEU A 150 4.38 10.09 -22.53
C LEU A 150 4.21 9.53 -23.95
N LYS A 151 3.10 9.88 -24.62
CA LYS A 151 2.90 9.42 -25.99
C LYS A 151 4.02 9.92 -26.91
N ARG A 152 4.39 11.20 -26.80
CA ARG A 152 5.43 11.76 -27.65
C ARG A 152 6.77 11.12 -27.40
N GLN A 153 7.01 10.68 -26.16
CA GLN A 153 8.24 9.98 -25.81
C GLN A 153 8.23 8.51 -26.23
N GLY A 154 7.12 8.03 -26.79
CA GLY A 154 7.06 6.69 -27.33
C GLY A 154 6.36 5.66 -26.44
N VAL A 155 5.72 6.10 -25.38
CA VAL A 155 4.99 5.17 -24.50
C VAL A 155 3.68 4.78 -25.17
N LYS A 156 3.41 3.48 -25.24
CA LYS A 156 2.24 2.93 -25.92
C LYS A 156 1.34 2.21 -24.95
N GLN A 157 0.11 1.97 -25.36
CA GLN A 157 -0.84 1.21 -24.58
C GLN A 157 -0.21 -0.14 -24.21
N GLY A 158 -0.35 -0.52 -22.95
CA GLY A 158 0.22 -1.75 -22.44
C GLY A 158 1.66 -1.66 -21.98
N ASP A 159 2.37 -0.58 -22.29
CA ASP A 159 3.73 -0.40 -21.78
C ASP A 159 3.69 -0.20 -20.27
N ARG A 160 4.76 -0.65 -19.60
CA ARG A 160 4.89 -0.44 -18.16
C ARG A 160 5.81 0.75 -17.93
N VAL A 161 5.34 1.66 -17.07
CA VAL A 161 6.07 2.88 -16.72
C VAL A 161 6.38 2.83 -15.24
N THR A 162 7.66 2.90 -14.89
CA THR A 162 8.08 2.90 -13.50
C THR A 162 8.03 4.33 -12.97
N ILE A 163 7.41 4.51 -11.80
CA ILE A 163 7.31 5.80 -11.14
C ILE A 163 8.04 5.72 -9.81
N TYR A 164 9.07 6.54 -9.65
CA TYR A 164 9.92 6.56 -8.45
C TYR A 164 9.93 7.98 -7.94
N MET A 165 8.89 8.35 -7.20
CA MET A 165 8.65 9.72 -6.77
C MET A 165 8.02 9.74 -5.37
N PRO A 166 8.28 10.78 -4.59
CA PRO A 166 7.55 10.94 -3.33
C PRO A 166 6.12 11.42 -3.60
N PRO A 167 5.26 11.44 -2.57
CA PRO A 167 3.91 11.96 -2.76
C PRO A 167 3.94 13.44 -3.18
N CYS A 168 3.43 13.71 -4.36
CA CYS A 168 3.34 15.08 -4.89
C CYS A 168 2.34 15.07 -6.03
N PRO A 169 1.83 16.23 -6.44
CA PRO A 169 0.84 16.24 -7.51
C PRO A 169 1.30 15.61 -8.81
N LEU A 170 2.58 15.80 -9.18
CA LEU A 170 3.04 15.19 -10.43
C LEU A 170 3.17 13.67 -10.33
N ALA A 171 3.37 13.13 -9.12
CA ALA A 171 3.33 11.67 -8.96
C ALA A 171 1.92 11.15 -9.19
N VAL A 172 0.91 11.81 -8.65
CA VAL A 172 -0.47 11.43 -8.89
C VAL A 172 -0.80 11.58 -10.37
N ALA A 173 -0.41 12.71 -10.97
CA ALA A 173 -0.66 12.93 -12.39
C ALA A 173 0.05 11.87 -13.23
N SER A 174 1.22 11.39 -12.81
CA SER A 174 1.93 10.34 -13.53
C SER A 174 1.14 9.03 -13.52
N MET A 175 0.59 8.67 -12.37
CA MET A 175 -0.24 7.47 -12.28
C MET A 175 -1.46 7.60 -13.20
N LEU A 176 -2.13 8.73 -13.12
CA LEU A 176 -3.34 8.96 -13.90
C LEU A 176 -3.02 9.11 -15.40
N ALA A 177 -1.88 9.71 -15.75
CA ALA A 177 -1.49 9.84 -17.15
C ALA A 177 -1.26 8.48 -17.80
N CYS A 178 -0.63 7.56 -17.05
CA CYS A 178 -0.49 6.19 -17.56
C CYS A 178 -1.85 5.56 -17.79
N ALA A 179 -2.76 5.68 -16.82
CA ALA A 179 -4.11 5.15 -17.00
C ALA A 179 -4.82 5.80 -18.19
N ARG A 180 -4.60 7.09 -18.38
CA ARG A 180 -5.26 7.84 -19.47
C ARG A 180 -4.91 7.30 -20.84
N ILE A 181 -3.64 6.97 -21.04
CA ILE A 181 -3.19 6.51 -22.36
C ILE A 181 -3.15 4.98 -22.47
N GLY A 182 -3.58 4.28 -21.41
CA GLY A 182 -3.62 2.83 -21.42
C GLY A 182 -2.31 2.15 -21.09
N ALA A 183 -1.32 2.90 -20.59
CA ALA A 183 -0.10 2.30 -20.07
C ALA A 183 -0.33 1.81 -18.64
N VAL A 184 0.57 0.96 -18.17
CA VAL A 184 0.47 0.34 -16.85
C VAL A 184 1.50 1.00 -15.94
N HIS A 185 1.07 1.60 -14.83
CA HIS A 185 2.08 2.19 -13.96
C HIS A 185 2.57 1.19 -12.93
N ALA A 186 3.84 1.30 -12.61
CA ALA A 186 4.50 0.51 -11.59
C ALA A 186 5.21 1.46 -10.65
N VAL A 187 4.52 1.87 -9.58
CA VAL A 187 5.08 2.81 -8.63
C VAL A 187 6.00 2.04 -7.67
N VAL A 188 7.20 2.56 -7.49
CA VAL A 188 8.18 1.97 -6.59
C VAL A 188 8.43 2.95 -5.46
N PHE A 189 8.35 2.45 -4.22
CA PHE A 189 8.55 3.27 -3.05
C PHE A 189 9.89 4.02 -3.12
N ALA A 190 9.84 5.33 -2.92
CA ALA A 190 11.04 6.18 -3.08
C ALA A 190 12.11 5.92 -2.02
N GLY A 191 11.81 5.13 -0.99
CA GLY A 191 12.79 4.72 -0.01
C GLY A 191 13.57 3.47 -0.37
N PHE A 192 13.22 2.80 -1.48
CA PHE A 192 13.95 1.61 -1.89
C PHE A 192 15.30 1.96 -2.50
N SER A 193 16.25 1.03 -2.35
CA SER A 193 17.59 1.15 -2.87
C SER A 193 17.61 1.10 -4.40
N ALA A 194 18.75 1.47 -4.98
CA ALA A 194 18.94 1.35 -6.42
C ALA A 194 18.79 -0.10 -6.89
N GLU A 195 19.26 -1.06 -6.10
CA GLU A 195 19.14 -2.47 -6.48
C GLU A 195 17.69 -2.91 -6.48
N SER A 196 16.94 -2.54 -5.44
CA SER A 196 15.52 -2.90 -5.40
C SER A 196 14.75 -2.26 -6.54
N LEU A 197 15.06 -1.01 -6.85
CA LEU A 197 14.45 -0.33 -7.98
C LEU A 197 14.80 -1.03 -9.30
N ALA A 198 16.07 -1.39 -9.50
CA ALA A 198 16.49 -2.06 -10.72
C ALA A 198 15.78 -3.39 -10.91
N ASP A 199 15.64 -4.16 -9.82
CA ASP A 199 14.93 -5.44 -9.90
C ASP A 199 13.51 -5.26 -10.43
N ARG A 200 12.84 -4.24 -9.95
CA ARG A 200 11.45 -3.99 -10.34
C ARG A 200 11.36 -3.47 -11.77
N ILE A 201 12.28 -2.62 -12.17
CA ILE A 201 12.32 -2.13 -13.56
C ILE A 201 12.51 -3.32 -14.50
N ARG A 202 13.45 -4.19 -14.19
CA ARG A 202 13.72 -5.35 -15.06
C ARG A 202 12.53 -6.30 -15.09
N ASP A 203 11.95 -6.59 -13.95
CA ASP A 203 10.82 -7.51 -13.92
C ASP A 203 9.64 -6.99 -14.72
N ALA A 204 9.42 -5.69 -14.68
CA ALA A 204 8.31 -5.06 -15.40
C ALA A 204 8.60 -4.77 -16.86
N UNK A 205 9.90 -4.86 -17.14
CA UNK A 205 10.30 -4.55 -18.39
C UNK A 205 10.01 -3.23 -18.81
N SER A 206 10.26 -2.38 -17.95
CA SER A 206 9.92 -0.98 -18.09
C SER A 206 10.95 -0.24 -18.94
N GLU A 207 10.48 0.49 -19.95
CA GLU A 207 11.37 1.30 -20.78
C GLU A 207 11.40 2.76 -20.34
N THR A 208 10.48 3.15 -19.49
CA THR A 208 10.29 4.54 -19.07
C THR A 208 10.30 4.62 -17.56
N VAL A 209 11.05 5.60 -17.02
CA VAL A 209 11.06 5.89 -15.59
C VAL A 209 10.69 7.35 -15.40
N ILE A 210 9.81 7.64 -14.47
CA ILE A 210 9.48 9.02 -14.08
C ILE A 210 9.97 9.22 -12.66
N THR A 211 10.73 10.29 -12.43
CA THR A 211 11.29 10.54 -11.11
C THR A 211 11.39 12.05 -10.87
N VAL A 212 11.96 12.41 -9.73
CA VAL A 212 12.24 13.81 -9.39
C VAL A 212 13.74 13.97 -9.19
N ASN A 213 14.22 15.22 -9.27
CA ASN A 213 15.62 15.47 -9.05
C ASN A 213 16.01 15.10 -7.62
N GLN A 214 15.27 15.58 -6.65
CA GLN A 214 15.50 15.31 -5.23
C GLN A 214 14.16 15.20 -4.53
N GLY A 215 14.11 14.45 -3.43
CA GLY A 215 12.98 14.47 -2.53
C GLY A 215 13.31 15.26 -1.28
N LEU A 216 12.26 15.68 -0.58
CA LEU A 216 12.39 16.31 0.73
C LEU A 216 11.52 15.57 1.72
N ARG A 217 12.11 15.14 2.82
CA ARG A 217 11.31 14.45 3.82
C ARG A 217 11.91 14.60 5.19
N GLY A 218 11.16 15.17 6.13
CA GLY A 218 11.64 15.38 7.48
C GLY A 218 12.81 16.36 7.53
N GLY A 219 12.83 17.33 6.63
CA GLY A 219 13.92 18.30 6.56
C GLY A 219 15.15 17.80 5.85
N LYS A 220 15.13 16.59 5.31
CA LYS A 220 16.29 15.98 4.67
C LYS A 220 16.10 15.89 3.17
N ILE A 221 17.19 16.07 2.43
CA ILE A 221 17.21 15.92 0.98
C ILE A 221 17.50 14.46 0.65
N ILE A 222 16.71 13.89 -0.25
CA ILE A 222 16.90 12.53 -0.73
C ILE A 222 17.25 12.58 -2.20
N GLU A 223 18.38 11.97 -2.58
CA GLU A 223 18.91 12.07 -3.93
C GLU A 223 18.27 11.02 -4.84
N LEU A 224 17.03 11.25 -5.23
CA LEU A 224 16.26 10.26 -5.99
C LEU A 224 16.78 10.06 -7.40
N LYS A 225 17.13 11.16 -8.10
CA LYS A 225 17.66 11.01 -9.46
C LYS A 225 18.96 10.21 -9.45
N LYS A 226 19.81 10.43 -8.45
CA LYS A 226 21.05 9.68 -8.32
C LYS A 226 20.77 8.18 -8.16
N THR A 227 19.78 7.83 -7.37
CA THR A 227 19.38 6.43 -7.19
C THR A 227 18.87 5.84 -8.50
N VAL A 228 18.06 6.60 -9.24
CA VAL A 228 17.57 6.14 -10.54
C VAL A 228 18.75 5.90 -11.50
N ASP A 229 19.71 6.82 -11.52
CA ASP A 229 20.86 6.66 -12.42
C ASP A 229 21.65 5.40 -12.10
N GLN A 230 21.82 5.09 -10.82
CA GLN A 230 22.49 3.86 -10.42
C GLN A 230 21.70 2.63 -10.84
N ALA A 231 20.38 2.66 -10.64
CA ALA A 231 19.53 1.54 -10.98
C ALA A 231 19.54 1.27 -12.48
N VAL A 232 19.49 2.31 -13.27
CA VAL A 232 19.37 2.19 -14.74
C VAL A 232 20.63 1.59 -15.34
N LYS A 233 21.77 1.72 -14.68
CA LYS A 233 23.00 1.05 -15.15
C LYS A 233 22.80 -0.46 -15.28
N GLN A 234 21.90 -1.03 -14.49
CA GLN A 234 21.60 -2.46 -14.52
C GLN A 234 20.35 -2.78 -15.35
N CYS A 235 19.81 -1.79 -16.04
CA CYS A 235 18.54 -1.93 -16.76
C CYS A 235 18.72 -1.40 -18.19
N PRO A 236 19.40 -2.16 -19.04
CA PRO A 236 19.69 -1.66 -20.39
C PRO A 236 18.46 -1.44 -21.24
N GLY A 237 17.30 -1.96 -20.84
CA GLY A 237 16.07 -1.73 -21.59
C GLY A 237 15.44 -0.37 -21.37
N VAL A 238 15.91 0.40 -20.39
CA VAL A 238 15.34 1.74 -20.16
C VAL A 238 15.77 2.68 -21.27
N LYS A 239 14.78 3.33 -21.89
CA LYS A 239 15.02 4.22 -23.03
C LYS A 239 14.87 5.69 -22.70
N ARG A 240 14.20 6.02 -21.61
CA ARG A 240 13.96 7.42 -21.23
C ARG A 240 13.70 7.54 -19.75
N ILE A 241 14.17 8.67 -19.18
CA ILE A 241 13.93 8.99 -17.77
C ILE A 241 13.35 10.41 -17.75
N LEU A 242 12.11 10.55 -17.31
CA LEU A 242 11.44 11.83 -17.22
C LEU A 242 11.68 12.40 -15.82
N VAL A 243 12.31 13.57 -15.76
CA VAL A 243 12.76 14.13 -14.49
C VAL A 243 11.99 15.39 -14.17
N SER A 244 11.28 15.37 -13.04
CA SER A 244 10.56 16.51 -12.53
C SER A 244 11.44 17.22 -11.49
N MET A 245 11.25 18.53 -11.35
CA MET A 245 12.06 19.32 -10.40
C MET A 245 11.27 19.58 -9.14
N ARG A 246 11.57 18.79 -8.09
CA ARG A 246 10.97 19.04 -6.77
C ARG A 246 11.75 20.12 -6.02
N THR A 247 13.05 20.22 -6.27
CA THR A 247 13.90 21.26 -5.68
C THR A 247 14.56 22.06 -6.79
N THR A 248 15.23 23.14 -6.42
CA THR A 248 15.92 23.96 -7.41
C THR A 248 17.28 23.43 -7.79
N SER A 249 17.74 22.38 -7.13
CA SER A 249 19.09 21.86 -7.37
C SER A 249 19.21 21.24 -8.74
N LYS A 250 20.26 21.60 -9.44
CA LYS A 250 20.59 20.95 -10.71
C LYS A 250 21.17 19.57 -10.42
N VAL A 251 20.84 18.62 -11.27
CA VAL A 251 21.38 17.26 -11.17
C VAL A 251 22.01 16.92 -12.52
N PRO A 252 23.00 16.03 -12.51
CA PRO A 252 23.58 15.61 -13.80
C PRO A 252 22.53 15.00 -14.70
N MET A 253 22.51 15.41 -15.95
CA MET A 253 21.56 14.90 -16.93
C MET A 253 22.31 14.05 -17.94
N THR A 254 21.74 12.90 -18.27
CA THR A 254 22.32 11.97 -19.24
C THR A 254 21.53 12.05 -20.54
N ALA A 255 21.96 11.26 -21.53
CA ALA A 255 21.26 11.21 -22.79
C ALA A 255 19.83 10.63 -22.67
N LEU A 256 19.57 9.86 -21.62
CA LEU A 256 18.23 9.29 -21.41
C LEU A 256 17.26 10.29 -20.81
N ASP A 257 17.76 11.37 -20.22
CA ASP A 257 16.93 12.23 -19.38
C ASP A 257 16.11 13.22 -20.19
N VAL A 258 14.86 13.40 -19.77
CA VAL A 258 13.90 14.29 -20.40
C VAL A 258 13.40 15.24 -19.31
N PRO A 259 13.51 16.56 -19.50
CA PRO A 259 12.98 17.50 -18.51
C PRO A 259 11.46 17.52 -18.59
N LEU A 260 10.82 16.94 -17.57
CA LEU A 260 9.39 16.64 -17.66
C LEU A 260 8.53 17.88 -17.82
N GLU A 261 8.72 18.90 -16.97
CA GLU A 261 7.88 20.08 -17.00
C GLU A 261 8.00 20.84 -18.32
N GLU A 262 9.22 20.94 -18.83
CA GLU A 262 9.43 21.63 -20.11
C GLU A 262 8.69 20.93 -21.24
N GLU A 263 8.71 19.60 -21.23
CA GLU A 263 8.01 18.85 -22.27
C GLU A 263 6.49 18.96 -22.12
N MET A 264 6.01 18.95 -20.88
CA MET A 264 4.57 19.11 -20.63
C MET A 264 4.05 20.45 -21.12
N MET A 265 4.85 21.49 -20.99
CA MET A 265 4.45 22.83 -21.46
C MET A 265 4.15 22.85 -22.95
N LYS A 266 4.80 21.99 -23.71
CA LYS A 266 4.64 21.96 -25.15
C LYS A 266 3.39 21.20 -25.62
N GLU A 267 2.73 20.48 -24.71
CA GLU A 267 1.66 19.57 -25.09
C GLU A 267 0.29 20.21 -24.89
N ASP A 268 -0.70 19.67 -25.61
CA ASP A 268 -2.09 20.08 -25.45
C ASP A 268 -2.59 19.80 -24.03
N ALA A 269 -3.52 20.63 -23.60
CA ALA A 269 -4.16 20.47 -22.31
C ALA A 269 -5.16 19.31 -22.30
N TYR A 270 -5.50 18.74 -23.44
CA TYR A 270 -6.42 17.61 -23.50
C TYR A 270 -5.75 16.42 -24.16
N CYS A 271 -6.01 15.25 -23.59
CA CYS A 271 -5.54 13.97 -24.10
C CYS A 271 -6.72 13.02 -24.09
N GLU A 272 -7.08 12.51 -25.24
CA GLU A 272 -8.23 11.61 -25.35
C GLU A 272 -7.99 10.37 -24.51
N PRO A 273 -8.92 9.99 -23.63
CA PRO A 273 -8.72 8.78 -22.82
C PRO A 273 -8.81 7.53 -23.67
N ALA A 274 -7.85 6.64 -23.48
CA ALA A 274 -7.84 5.37 -24.20
C ALA A 274 -9.05 4.53 -23.81
N VAL A 275 -9.59 3.81 -24.78
CA VAL A 275 -10.69 2.88 -24.52
C VAL A 275 -10.09 1.59 -23.97
N MET A 276 -10.39 1.28 -22.71
CA MET A 276 -9.81 0.13 -22.03
C MET A 276 -10.88 -0.87 -21.69
N ASP A 277 -10.57 -2.14 -21.80
CA ASP A 277 -11.43 -3.18 -21.21
C ASP A 277 -11.34 -3.11 -19.71
N SER A 278 -12.42 -3.50 -19.04
CA SER A 278 -12.46 -3.51 -17.57
C SER A 278 -11.35 -4.39 -16.98
N GLU A 279 -10.90 -5.42 -17.71
CA GLU A 279 -9.87 -6.32 -17.22
C GLU A 279 -8.46 -5.97 -17.71
N ASP A 280 -8.29 -4.89 -18.46
CA ASP A 280 -6.95 -4.43 -18.80
C ASP A 280 -6.21 -4.00 -17.55
N MET A 281 -4.90 -4.24 -17.55
CA MET A 281 -4.08 -3.91 -16.40
C MET A 281 -4.08 -2.40 -16.16
N LEU A 282 -4.33 -2.00 -14.92
CA LEU A 282 -4.20 -0.60 -14.50
C LEU A 282 -2.82 -0.36 -13.93
N PHE A 283 -2.39 -1.21 -13.03
CA PHE A 283 -1.08 -1.04 -12.43
C PHE A 283 -0.50 -2.37 -11.95
N LEU A 284 0.82 -2.34 -11.78
CA LEU A 284 1.59 -3.35 -11.07
C LEU A 284 2.05 -2.76 -9.76
N LEU A 285 1.98 -3.55 -8.70
CA LEU A 285 2.57 -3.11 -7.44
C LEU A 285 3.31 -4.29 -6.83
N TYR A 286 4.58 -4.08 -6.53
CA TYR A 286 5.44 -5.15 -6.05
C TYR A 286 5.34 -5.30 -4.55
N THR A 287 5.21 -6.55 -4.10
CA THR A 287 5.18 -6.85 -2.68
C THR A 287 6.10 -8.03 -2.41
N SER A 288 6.68 -8.06 -1.21
CA SER A 288 7.55 -9.16 -0.81
C SER A 288 6.77 -10.44 -0.65
N GLY A 289 7.40 -11.55 -1.08
CA GLY A 289 6.85 -12.87 -0.90
C GLY A 289 7.68 -13.70 0.05
N SER A 290 7.17 -14.88 0.40
CA SER A 290 7.88 -15.78 1.27
C SER A 290 9.03 -16.48 0.57
N THR A 291 9.07 -16.44 -0.75
CA THR A 291 10.12 -17.11 -1.52
C THR A 291 10.74 -16.15 -2.52
N GLY A 292 11.94 -15.68 -2.22
CA GLY A 292 12.76 -15.00 -3.20
C GLY A 292 12.26 -13.62 -3.63
N LYS A 293 12.13 -13.42 -4.95
CA LYS A 293 11.95 -12.09 -5.48
C LYS A 293 10.53 -11.55 -5.27
N PRO A 294 10.39 -10.23 -5.25
CA PRO A 294 9.07 -9.61 -5.08
C PRO A 294 8.10 -9.98 -6.19
N LYS A 295 6.82 -9.93 -5.84
CA LYS A 295 5.71 -10.26 -6.75
C LYS A 295 5.09 -8.99 -7.29
N GLY A 296 4.93 -8.91 -8.61
CA GLY A 296 4.23 -7.77 -9.23
C GLY A 296 2.74 -8.06 -9.30
N LEU A 297 2.00 -7.58 -8.34
CA LEU A 297 0.55 -7.80 -8.29
C LEU A 297 -0.15 -6.92 -9.32
N VAL A 298 -1.08 -7.51 -10.07
CA VAL A 298 -1.80 -6.84 -11.14
C VAL A 298 -3.22 -6.50 -10.70
N HIS A 299 -3.61 -5.22 -10.86
CA HIS A 299 -4.97 -4.76 -10.60
C HIS A 299 -5.55 -4.08 -11.84
N SER A 300 -6.89 -4.05 -11.94
CA SER A 300 -7.53 -3.57 -13.15
C SER A 300 -8.40 -2.31 -12.97
N GLN A 301 -9.43 -2.33 -12.15
CA GLN A 301 -10.32 -1.16 -12.06
C GLN A 301 -10.61 -0.81 -10.60
N UNK A 302 -11.22 0.20 -10.51
CA UNK A 302 -11.22 0.80 -9.27
C UNK A 302 -12.50 0.85 -8.52
N LEU A 303 -13.50 0.16 -8.83
CA LEU A 303 -14.79 0.24 -8.16
C LEU A 303 -14.70 -0.09 -6.67
N PHE A 304 -13.99 -1.17 -6.33
CA PHE A 304 -13.89 -1.60 -4.93
C PHE A 304 -13.21 -0.53 -4.09
N ALA A 305 -12.19 0.12 -4.64
CA ALA A 305 -11.51 1.22 -3.94
C ALA A 305 -12.48 2.35 -3.60
N ALA A 306 -13.29 2.76 -4.58
CA ALA A 306 -14.22 3.86 -4.38
C ALA A 306 -15.28 3.47 -3.34
N LEU A 307 -15.79 2.26 -3.43
CA LEU A 307 -16.84 1.82 -2.54
C LEU A 307 -16.35 1.73 -1.09
N THR A 308 -15.16 1.15 -0.88
CA THR A 308 -14.63 1.04 0.47
C THR A 308 -14.26 2.40 1.03
N HIS A 309 -13.70 3.28 0.22
CA HIS A 309 -13.40 4.63 0.67
C HIS A 309 -14.67 5.32 1.19
N LYS A 310 -15.74 5.20 0.44
CA LYS A 310 -16.97 5.89 0.82
C LYS A 310 -17.59 5.30 2.08
N TYR A 311 -17.67 4.00 2.20
CA TYR A 311 -18.47 3.39 3.26
C TYR A 311 -17.69 2.97 4.48
N VAL A 312 -16.42 2.63 4.36
CA VAL A 312 -15.63 2.35 5.55
C VAL A 312 -15.38 3.64 6.34
N PHE A 313 -15.14 4.73 5.62
CA PHE A 313 -14.81 6.00 6.28
C PHE A 313 -16.00 6.94 6.39
N ASP A 314 -17.18 6.49 5.98
CA ASP A 314 -18.38 7.33 5.98
C ASP A 314 -18.08 8.68 5.33
N TYR A 315 -17.40 8.63 4.19
CA TYR A 315 -16.97 9.84 3.50
C TYR A 315 -18.17 10.56 2.91
N GLN A 316 -18.29 11.83 3.25
CA GLN A 316 -19.39 12.68 2.78
C GLN A 316 -18.85 13.72 1.83
N ASP A 317 -19.73 14.21 0.95
CA ASP A 317 -19.35 15.30 0.07
C ASP A 317 -18.82 16.46 0.91
N ARG A 318 -17.75 17.10 0.45
CA ARG A 318 -17.06 18.20 1.12
C ARG A 318 -16.09 17.77 2.22
N ASP A 319 -16.08 16.51 2.61
CA ASP A 319 -15.07 16.06 3.56
C ASP A 319 -13.68 16.13 2.94
N ILE A 320 -12.68 16.32 3.80
CA ILE A 320 -11.29 16.28 3.41
C ILE A 320 -10.70 14.99 4.00
N PHE A 321 -10.23 14.12 3.13
CA PHE A 321 -9.75 12.80 3.51
C PHE A 321 -8.23 12.84 3.62
N GLY A 322 -7.72 12.54 4.81
CA GLY A 322 -6.27 12.59 5.08
C GLY A 322 -5.68 11.24 5.32
N CYS A 323 -5.29 10.55 4.26
CA CYS A 323 -4.53 9.32 4.35
C CYS A 323 -3.06 9.68 4.19
N VAL A 324 -2.25 9.39 5.21
CA VAL A 324 -0.85 9.79 5.20
C VAL A 324 0.10 8.72 4.67
N ALA A 325 -0.45 7.73 3.96
CA ALA A 325 0.37 6.68 3.36
C ALA A 325 1.09 7.17 2.11
N ASP A 326 2.23 6.56 1.84
CA ASP A 326 3.00 6.84 0.63
C ASP A 326 2.34 6.18 -0.57
N ILE A 327 2.39 6.85 -1.72
CA ILE A 327 1.83 6.27 -2.95
C ILE A 327 2.60 5.06 -3.45
N GLY A 328 3.79 4.81 -2.92
CA GLY A 328 4.55 3.61 -3.24
C GLY A 328 3.98 2.33 -2.65
N TRP A 329 2.92 2.42 -1.87
CA TRP A 329 2.26 1.27 -1.26
C TRP A 329 0.81 1.22 -1.72
N ILE A 330 0.17 0.07 -1.51
CA ILE A 330 -1.22 -0.08 -1.96
C ILE A 330 -2.15 0.89 -1.26
N THR A 331 -1.88 1.22 0.01
CA THR A 331 -2.73 2.15 0.73
C THR A 331 -2.77 3.50 0.02
N GLY A 332 -1.62 3.97 -0.47
CA GLY A 332 -1.60 5.21 -1.22
C GLY A 332 -2.34 5.12 -2.55
N HIS A 333 -2.18 3.99 -3.25
CA HIS A 333 -2.94 3.79 -4.50
C HIS A 333 -4.44 3.88 -4.23
N THR A 334 -4.91 3.10 -3.27
CA THR A 334 -6.34 2.96 -3.06
C THR A 334 -6.95 4.15 -2.35
N TYR A 335 -6.29 4.67 -1.30
CA TYR A 335 -6.94 5.64 -0.43
C TYR A 335 -6.33 7.04 -0.47
N VAL A 336 -5.23 7.25 -1.18
CA VAL A 336 -4.81 8.62 -1.50
C VAL A 336 -5.26 8.98 -2.92
N VAL A 337 -5.21 8.04 -3.87
CA VAL A 337 -5.45 8.37 -5.26
C VAL A 337 -6.82 7.85 -5.74
N TYR A 338 -6.96 6.55 -5.96
CA TYR A 338 -8.10 6.05 -6.75
C TYR A 338 -9.44 6.12 -6.02
N GLY A 339 -9.49 5.73 -4.76
CA GLY A 339 -10.76 5.75 -4.03
C GLY A 339 -11.34 7.16 -3.90
N PRO A 340 -10.59 8.08 -3.30
CA PRO A 340 -11.11 9.43 -3.15
C PRO A 340 -11.43 10.13 -4.47
N LEU A 341 -10.57 9.99 -5.48
CA LEU A 341 -10.80 10.68 -6.74
C LEU A 341 -11.98 10.10 -7.50
N CYS A 342 -12.15 8.79 -7.47
CA CYS A 342 -13.32 8.19 -8.11
C CYS A 342 -14.61 8.70 -7.47
N ASN A 343 -14.59 8.98 -6.19
CA ASN A 343 -15.74 9.53 -5.47
C ASN A 343 -15.87 11.05 -5.61
N GLY A 344 -14.99 11.70 -6.35
CA GLY A 344 -15.03 13.15 -6.50
C GLY A 344 -14.66 13.90 -5.24
N GLY A 345 -13.87 13.27 -4.38
CA GLY A 345 -13.52 13.83 -3.09
C GLY A 345 -12.26 14.67 -3.09
N THR A 346 -11.90 15.14 -1.91
CA THR A 346 -10.66 15.89 -1.69
C THR A 346 -9.73 15.03 -0.86
N THR A 347 -8.51 14.81 -1.36
CA THR A 347 -7.53 13.92 -0.72
C THR A 347 -6.24 14.67 -0.46
N VAL A 348 -5.55 14.28 0.62
CA VAL A 348 -4.33 14.95 1.05
C VAL A 348 -3.12 14.13 0.60
N LEU A 349 -2.13 14.81 0.04
CA LEU A 349 -0.81 14.23 -0.23
C LEU A 349 0.12 14.74 0.86
N PHE A 350 0.61 13.83 1.69
CA PHE A 350 1.45 14.20 2.83
C PHE A 350 2.89 13.84 2.53
N GLU A 351 3.76 14.84 2.42
CA GLU A 351 5.13 14.64 1.98
C GLU A 351 6.09 14.36 3.13
N SER A 352 5.73 14.73 4.36
CA SER A 352 6.67 14.74 5.48
C SER A 352 6.63 13.46 6.32
N THR A 353 6.98 13.59 7.60
CA THR A 353 6.97 12.48 8.55
C THR A 353 6.09 12.87 9.74
N PRO A 354 5.69 11.90 10.57
CA PRO A 354 4.86 12.24 11.73
C PRO A 354 5.57 13.09 12.79
N VAL A 355 6.88 13.20 12.73
CA VAL A 355 7.62 13.90 13.79
C VAL A 355 8.40 15.11 13.29
N TYR A 356 8.16 15.58 12.09
CA TYR A 356 8.85 16.76 11.56
C TYR A 356 7.89 17.95 11.43
N PRO A 357 8.23 19.10 11.96
CA PRO A 357 9.43 19.43 12.74
C PRO A 357 9.35 18.97 14.19
N ASN A 358 8.20 18.45 14.62
CA ASN A 358 8.03 17.97 15.97
C ASN A 358 6.88 16.96 16.00
N PRO A 359 6.69 16.26 17.12
CA PRO A 359 5.65 15.20 17.17
C PRO A 359 4.21 15.66 17.07
N GLY A 360 3.97 16.95 17.00
CA GLY A 360 2.62 17.49 16.74
C GLY A 360 2.28 17.60 15.27
N ARG A 361 3.16 17.13 14.37
CA ARG A 361 2.99 17.39 12.94
C ARG A 361 1.66 16.93 12.36
N TYR A 362 1.24 15.70 12.65
CA TYR A 362 -0.02 15.20 12.13
C TYR A 362 -1.19 16.05 12.59
N TRP A 363 -1.22 16.38 13.87
CA TRP A 363 -2.39 17.05 14.44
C TRP A 363 -2.46 18.50 14.04
N GLU A 364 -1.33 19.12 13.87
CA GLU A 364 -1.26 20.47 13.31
C GLU A 364 -1.79 20.48 11.88
N THR A 365 -1.42 19.47 11.10
CA THR A 365 -1.90 19.33 9.72
C THR A 365 -3.41 19.07 9.70
N VAL A 366 -3.90 18.19 10.57
CA VAL A 366 -5.33 17.91 10.67
C VAL A 366 -6.10 19.18 10.96
N GLU A 367 -5.63 19.97 11.91
CA GLU A 367 -6.31 21.20 12.28
C GLU A 367 -6.27 22.22 11.16
N ARG A 368 -5.09 22.48 10.61
CA ARG A 368 -4.93 23.54 9.61
C ARG A 368 -5.66 23.21 8.32
N LEU A 369 -5.62 21.98 7.87
CA LEU A 369 -6.30 21.57 6.65
C LEU A 369 -7.77 21.20 6.90
N ARG A 370 -8.18 21.09 8.15
CA ARG A 370 -9.53 20.72 8.54
C ARG A 370 -9.90 19.33 8.02
N ILE A 371 -9.01 18.38 8.26
CA ILE A 371 -9.19 17.00 7.81
C ILE A 371 -10.34 16.36 8.59
N ASN A 372 -11.20 15.66 7.88
CA ASN A 372 -12.36 15.00 8.48
C ASN A 372 -12.13 13.54 8.79
N GLN A 373 -11.40 12.83 7.94
CA GLN A 373 -11.02 11.44 8.21
C GLN A 373 -9.50 11.34 8.14
N PHE A 374 -8.91 10.76 9.17
CA PHE A 374 -7.46 10.56 9.22
C PHE A 374 -7.15 9.08 9.21
N TYR A 375 -6.27 8.64 8.30
CA TYR A 375 -5.97 7.22 8.10
C TYR A 375 -4.46 7.05 8.09
N GLY A 376 -3.93 6.31 9.07
CA GLY A 376 -2.50 6.15 9.21
C GLY A 376 -2.14 4.81 9.82
N ALA A 377 -0.85 4.54 9.92
CA ALA A 377 -0.35 3.25 10.38
C ALA A 377 -0.20 3.21 11.91
N PRO A 378 -0.46 2.06 12.51
CA PRO A 378 -0.26 1.93 13.97
C PRO A 378 1.14 2.26 14.44
N THR A 379 2.16 2.03 13.62
CA THR A 379 3.53 2.38 13.99
C THR A 379 3.66 3.86 14.33
N ALA A 380 3.08 4.74 13.50
CA ALA A 380 3.12 6.16 13.78
C ALA A 380 2.33 6.50 15.05
N ILE A 381 1.17 5.84 15.23
CA ILE A 381 0.36 6.10 16.40
C ILE A 381 1.10 5.68 17.68
N ARG A 382 1.75 4.52 17.66
CA ARG A 382 2.52 4.06 18.81
C ARG A 382 3.69 5.00 19.11
N LEU A 383 4.34 5.48 18.07
CA LEU A 383 5.44 6.43 18.23
C LEU A 383 4.94 7.73 18.88
N LEU A 384 3.82 8.25 18.37
CA LEU A 384 3.30 9.52 18.89
C LEU A 384 2.76 9.39 20.30
N LEU A 385 2.20 8.24 20.64
CA LEU A 385 1.78 7.97 22.01
C LEU A 385 2.96 8.14 22.99
N ARG A 386 4.13 7.67 22.58
CA ARG A 386 5.33 7.75 23.44
C ARG A 386 5.82 9.17 23.62
N TYR A 387 5.61 10.05 22.62
CA TYR A 387 6.05 11.43 22.75
C TYR A 387 5.20 12.24 23.72
N GLY A 388 3.96 11.80 23.99
CA GLY A 388 3.16 12.43 25.02
C GLY A 388 1.96 13.19 24.50
N ASN A 389 1.00 13.37 25.40
CA ASN A 389 -0.29 13.99 25.04
C ASN A 389 -0.16 15.48 24.75
N GLU A 390 0.89 16.11 25.27
CA GLU A 390 1.03 17.57 25.08
C GLU A 390 1.22 17.96 23.62
N TRP A 391 1.57 17.02 22.78
CA TRP A 391 1.69 17.31 21.35
C TRP A 391 0.36 17.27 20.61
N VAL A 392 -0.70 16.76 21.24
CA VAL A 392 -2.04 16.71 20.63
C VAL A 392 -2.78 17.96 21.12
N LYS A 393 -2.62 19.07 20.43
CA LYS A 393 -3.17 20.38 20.83
C LYS A 393 -4.34 20.82 20.00
N UNK A 394 -4.53 20.22 18.98
CA UNK A 394 -5.41 20.74 18.03
C UNK A 394 -6.81 20.56 18.37
N UNK A 395 -7.44 21.57 17.90
CA UNK A 395 -8.83 21.46 17.97
C UNK A 395 -9.27 20.69 16.76
N UNK A 396 -9.22 19.59 16.79
CA UNK A 396 -9.61 18.72 15.74
C UNK A 396 -11.10 18.60 15.54
N UNK A 397 -11.71 19.57 15.71
CA UNK A 397 -13.10 19.70 15.52
C UNK A 397 -13.57 19.27 14.15
N UNK A 398 -12.90 19.35 13.32
CA UNK A 398 -13.12 18.91 11.95
C UNK A 398 -13.06 17.41 11.79
N LEU A 399 -12.39 16.81 12.68
CA LEU A 399 -12.12 15.40 12.58
C LEU A 399 -13.36 14.59 12.96
N LYS A 400 -13.81 13.71 12.10
CA LYS A 400 -14.97 12.86 12.30
C LYS A 400 -14.58 11.40 12.57
N MET A 401 -13.43 10.93 12.06
CA MET A 401 -13.10 9.51 12.10
C MET A 401 -11.60 9.31 12.01
N LEU A 402 -11.13 8.30 12.71
CA LEU A 402 -9.73 7.87 12.69
C LEU A 402 -9.66 6.45 12.16
N GLY A 403 -8.63 6.16 11.40
CA GLY A 403 -8.43 4.81 10.89
C GLY A 403 -7.01 4.34 11.04
N SER A 404 -6.82 3.03 11.04
CA SER A 404 -5.49 2.44 11.09
C SER A 404 -5.34 1.35 10.04
N VAL A 405 -4.14 1.22 9.52
CA VAL A 405 -3.87 0.36 8.37
C VAL A 405 -2.47 -0.24 8.44
N GLY A 406 -2.33 -1.43 7.89
CA GLY A 406 -1.05 -2.07 7.64
C GLY A 406 -0.68 -3.18 8.61
N GLU A 407 -1.23 -3.12 9.81
CA GLU A 407 -0.99 -4.13 10.83
C GLU A 407 -2.05 -3.97 11.91
N PRO A 408 -2.26 -4.98 12.74
CA PRO A 408 -3.21 -4.82 13.84
C PRO A 408 -2.75 -3.73 14.80
N ILE A 409 -3.69 -2.91 15.24
CA ILE A 409 -3.38 -1.88 16.23
C ILE A 409 -3.64 -2.47 17.62
N ASN A 410 -2.63 -2.36 18.50
CA ASN A 410 -2.80 -2.90 19.85
C ASN A 410 -3.76 -2.04 20.66
N LYS A 411 -4.32 -2.64 21.70
CA LYS A 411 -5.38 -1.99 22.48
C LYS A 411 -4.93 -0.66 23.09
N GLU A 412 -3.70 -0.61 23.60
CA GLU A 412 -3.20 0.62 24.22
C GLU A 412 -3.15 1.77 23.20
N ALA A 413 -2.62 1.51 22.02
CA ALA A 413 -2.54 2.54 20.98
C ALA A 413 -3.93 2.92 20.50
N TRP A 414 -4.83 1.94 20.37
CA TRP A 414 -6.20 2.21 19.95
C TRP A 414 -6.89 3.12 20.97
N GLU A 415 -6.74 2.84 22.28
CA GLU A 415 -7.35 3.64 23.32
C GLU A 415 -6.83 5.06 23.33
N TRP A 416 -5.51 5.22 23.14
CA TRP A 416 -4.91 6.54 23.07
C TRP A 416 -5.44 7.32 21.86
N TYR A 417 -5.48 6.66 20.72
CA TYR A 417 -5.99 7.22 19.49
C TYR A 417 -7.43 7.71 19.67
N PHE A 418 -8.26 6.85 20.26
CA PHE A 418 -9.66 7.17 20.48
C PHE A 418 -9.86 8.29 21.51
N ARG A 419 -9.18 8.18 22.65
CA ARG A 419 -9.44 9.10 23.77
C ARG A 419 -8.71 10.42 23.62
N VAL A 420 -7.45 10.40 23.22
CA VAL A 420 -6.64 11.61 23.17
C VAL A 420 -6.80 12.33 21.84
N VAL A 421 -6.58 11.62 20.74
CA VAL A 421 -6.69 12.24 19.42
C VAL A 421 -8.15 12.46 19.03
N GLY A 422 -8.97 11.43 19.19
CA GLY A 422 -10.38 11.47 18.79
C GLY A 422 -11.31 12.06 19.82
N GLU A 423 -10.81 12.38 21.03
CA GLU A 423 -11.58 13.01 22.10
C GLU A 423 -12.81 12.19 22.49
N THR A 424 -12.73 10.87 22.43
CA THR A 424 -13.81 9.91 22.66
C THR A 424 -15.03 10.12 21.77
N ARG A 425 -14.89 10.97 20.75
CA ARG A 425 -15.96 11.35 19.85
C ARG A 425 -15.84 10.71 18.48
N CYS A 426 -14.59 10.51 18.00
CA CYS A 426 -14.35 10.00 16.65
C CYS A 426 -14.23 8.48 16.68
N PRO A 427 -15.06 7.75 15.93
CA PRO A 427 -14.84 6.31 15.83
C PRO A 427 -13.45 5.99 15.28
N VAL A 428 -12.87 4.90 15.78
CA VAL A 428 -11.59 4.41 15.27
C VAL A 428 -11.88 3.13 14.47
N VAL A 429 -11.54 3.15 13.19
CA VAL A 429 -11.73 1.98 12.34
C VAL A 429 -10.38 1.32 12.10
N ASP A 430 -10.21 0.15 12.70
CA ASP A 430 -9.10 -0.72 12.37
C ASP A 430 -9.48 -1.46 11.11
N THR A 431 -8.57 -1.54 10.16
CA THR A 431 -8.90 -2.14 8.87
C THR A 431 -7.94 -3.27 8.56
N TRP A 432 -8.48 -4.33 7.98
CA TRP A 432 -7.64 -5.40 7.45
C TRP A 432 -7.83 -5.51 5.95
N TRP A 433 -6.72 -5.50 5.23
CA TRP A 433 -6.68 -5.74 3.80
C TRP A 433 -5.22 -5.86 3.36
N GLN A 434 -5.00 -6.10 2.09
CA GLN A 434 -3.68 -6.37 1.55
C GLN A 434 -3.55 -5.77 0.16
N THR A 435 -2.32 -5.74 -0.36
CA THR A 435 -2.12 -5.39 -1.76
C THR A 435 -2.99 -6.28 -2.66
N GLU A 436 -3.05 -7.55 -2.31
CA GLU A 436 -3.80 -8.54 -3.09
C GLU A 436 -5.31 -8.29 -3.08
N THR A 437 -5.83 -7.67 -2.05
CA THR A 437 -7.29 -7.47 -1.99
C THR A 437 -7.74 -6.18 -2.65
N GLY A 438 -6.84 -5.23 -2.86
CA GLY A 438 -7.14 -3.99 -3.55
C GLY A 438 -7.89 -2.94 -2.75
N GLY A 439 -8.45 -3.33 -1.62
CA GLY A 439 -9.15 -2.42 -0.73
C GLY A 439 -9.53 -3.13 0.55
N ILE A 440 -10.14 -2.38 1.45
CA ILE A 440 -10.46 -2.87 2.80
C ILE A 440 -11.47 -4.00 2.73
N CYS A 441 -11.16 -5.10 3.41
CA CYS A 441 -12.03 -6.28 3.43
C CYS A 441 -12.71 -6.50 4.78
N ILE A 442 -12.06 -6.12 5.88
CA ILE A 442 -12.66 -6.29 7.22
C ILE A 442 -12.45 -5.00 7.99
N SER A 443 -13.52 -4.45 8.56
CA SER A 443 -13.46 -3.21 9.33
C SER A 443 -14.72 -3.07 10.16
N PRO A 444 -14.71 -2.21 11.19
CA PRO A 444 -15.98 -1.80 11.79
C PRO A 444 -16.86 -1.08 10.78
N ARG A 445 -18.11 -0.82 11.15
CA ARG A 445 -19.08 -0.19 10.24
C ARG A 445 -19.54 1.16 10.79
N PRO A 446 -18.67 2.18 10.74
CA PRO A 446 -19.08 3.49 11.26
C PRO A 446 -20.19 4.16 10.44
N SER A 447 -20.35 3.78 9.17
CA SER A 447 -21.46 4.29 8.38
C SER A 447 -22.80 3.68 8.77
N ASN A 448 -22.79 2.70 9.67
CA ASN A 448 -24.00 2.10 10.22
C ASN A 448 -24.24 2.68 11.63
N PRO A 449 -25.14 3.64 11.78
CA PRO A 449 -25.29 4.29 13.08
C PRO A 449 -25.59 3.28 14.19
N GLY A 450 -24.90 3.45 15.30
CA GLY A 450 -25.07 2.57 16.44
C GLY A 450 -24.32 1.25 16.36
N ALA A 451 -23.56 1.01 15.32
CA ALA A 451 -22.79 -0.22 15.22
C ALA A 451 -21.69 -0.23 16.28
N GLU A 452 -21.52 -1.37 16.91
CA GLU A 452 -20.49 -1.55 17.94
C GLU A 452 -19.10 -1.49 17.31
N ILE A 453 -18.17 -0.81 17.98
CA ILE A 453 -16.77 -0.75 17.57
C ILE A 453 -15.92 -1.14 18.78
N LEU A 454 -15.12 -2.19 18.62
CA LEU A 454 -14.31 -2.72 19.71
C LEU A 454 -12.84 -2.35 19.52
N PRO A 455 -12.13 -2.09 20.63
CA PRO A 455 -10.72 -1.73 20.52
C PRO A 455 -9.86 -2.80 19.88
N GLY A 456 -9.02 -2.37 18.92
CA GLY A 456 -8.02 -3.25 18.35
C GLY A 456 -8.57 -4.40 17.54
N MET A 457 -9.72 -4.21 16.91
CA MET A 457 -10.35 -5.29 16.17
C MET A 457 -10.90 -4.79 14.85
N ALA A 458 -10.65 -5.54 13.78
CA ALA A 458 -11.18 -5.18 12.45
C ALA A 458 -12.67 -5.53 12.32
N MET A 459 -13.12 -6.57 12.92
CA MET A 459 -14.50 -6.91 13.23
C MET A 459 -15.33 -7.56 12.12
N ARG A 460 -15.74 -6.78 11.08
CA ARG A 460 -16.80 -7.25 10.17
C ARG A 460 -16.37 -7.25 8.71
N PRO A 461 -16.79 -8.26 7.93
CA PRO A 461 -16.46 -8.23 6.50
C PRO A 461 -17.23 -7.13 5.78
N PHE A 462 -16.53 -6.53 4.81
CA PHE A 462 -17.14 -5.54 3.95
C PHE A 462 -18.08 -6.23 2.95
N PHE A 463 -18.92 -5.45 2.31
CA PHE A 463 -19.85 -5.97 1.30
C PHE A 463 -19.09 -6.78 0.25
N GLY A 464 -19.63 -7.95 -0.08
CA GLY A 464 -19.04 -8.82 -1.09
C GLY A 464 -17.91 -9.70 -0.61
N ILE A 465 -17.42 -9.49 0.60
CA ILE A 465 -16.30 -10.27 1.14
C ILE A 465 -16.85 -11.37 2.03
N SER A 466 -16.54 -12.62 1.68
CA SER A 466 -17.03 -13.80 2.40
C SER A 466 -15.85 -14.51 3.05
N PRO A 467 -15.50 -14.16 4.30
CA PRO A 467 -14.36 -14.82 4.95
C PRO A 467 -14.73 -16.21 5.43
N SER A 468 -13.73 -17.09 5.43
CA SER A 468 -13.83 -18.42 6.01
C SER A 468 -12.55 -18.67 6.82
N LEU A 469 -12.69 -19.36 7.94
CA LEU A 469 -11.53 -19.80 8.70
C LEU A 469 -11.32 -21.28 8.44
N LEU A 470 -10.08 -21.66 8.14
CA LEU A 470 -9.75 -23.04 7.85
C LEU A 470 -8.66 -23.52 8.77
N ASP A 471 -8.71 -24.83 9.12
CA ASP A 471 -7.67 -25.41 9.94
C ASP A 471 -6.53 -25.97 9.06
N ASP A 472 -5.54 -26.57 9.70
CA ASP A 472 -4.36 -27.09 8.98
C ASP A 472 -4.72 -28.19 7.99
N LYS A 473 -5.84 -28.85 8.20
CA LYS A 473 -6.24 -29.96 7.34
C LYS A 473 -7.18 -29.52 6.21
N GLY A 474 -7.50 -28.21 6.19
CA GLY A 474 -8.40 -27.69 5.16
C GLY A 474 -9.87 -27.74 5.51
N ASN A 475 -10.20 -28.04 6.76
CA ASN A 475 -11.59 -28.04 7.20
C ASN A 475 -12.08 -26.63 7.51
N VAL A 476 -13.27 -26.30 7.04
CA VAL A 476 -13.87 -25.01 7.33
C VAL A 476 -14.36 -25.03 8.78
N LEU A 477 -13.96 -24.01 9.55
CA LEU A 477 -14.37 -23.87 10.94
C LEU A 477 -15.61 -22.99 11.00
N LEU A 478 -16.75 -23.59 11.32
CA LEU A 478 -18.03 -22.89 11.29
C LEU A 478 -18.40 -22.26 12.63
N GLU A 479 -17.81 -22.75 13.71
CA GLU A 479 -18.18 -22.27 15.05
C GLU A 479 -17.47 -20.95 15.38
N ASN A 480 -17.99 -20.23 16.34
CA ASN A 480 -17.33 -19.05 16.87
C ASN A 480 -16.34 -19.46 17.98
N ASP A 481 -15.59 -18.48 18.47
CA ASP A 481 -14.58 -18.70 19.51
C ASP A 481 -13.55 -19.69 19.03
N VAL A 482 -13.01 -19.45 17.83
CA VAL A 482 -12.10 -20.37 17.16
C VAL A 482 -11.08 -19.57 16.34
N SER A 483 -9.88 -20.11 16.22
CA SER A 483 -8.82 -19.53 15.41
C SER A 483 -8.53 -20.39 14.21
N GLY A 484 -8.16 -19.75 13.12
CA GLY A 484 -7.82 -20.47 11.89
C GLY A 484 -7.15 -19.57 10.88
N ALA A 485 -6.85 -20.16 9.73
CA ALA A 485 -6.31 -19.42 8.60
C ALA A 485 -7.42 -18.62 7.93
N LEU A 486 -7.18 -17.34 7.71
CA LEU A 486 -8.18 -16.51 7.05
C LEU A 486 -8.12 -16.73 5.54
N CYS A 487 -9.26 -17.14 5.01
CA CYS A 487 -9.42 -17.30 3.57
C CYS A 487 -10.66 -16.54 3.14
N ILE A 488 -10.74 -16.21 1.86
CA ILE A 488 -11.94 -15.58 1.29
C ILE A 488 -12.53 -16.55 0.30
N SER A 489 -13.83 -16.85 0.44
CA SER A 489 -14.44 -17.98 -0.23
C SER A 489 -14.99 -17.65 -1.61
N GLN A 490 -14.99 -16.39 -2.03
CA GLN A 490 -15.46 -16.02 -3.37
C GLN A 490 -14.69 -14.77 -3.82
N ALA A 491 -14.61 -14.58 -5.13
CA ALA A 491 -13.93 -13.45 -5.71
C ALA A 491 -14.70 -12.15 -5.45
N TRP A 492 -13.98 -11.05 -5.49
CA TRP A 492 -14.53 -9.70 -5.36
C TRP A 492 -13.82 -8.78 -6.35
N PRO A 493 -14.43 -7.65 -6.73
CA PRO A 493 -13.83 -6.84 -7.81
C PRO A 493 -12.44 -6.30 -7.51
N GLY A 494 -12.09 -6.13 -6.22
CA GLY A 494 -10.77 -5.63 -5.85
C GLY A 494 -9.66 -6.65 -5.84
N MET A 495 -9.99 -7.93 -6.04
CA MET A 495 -8.99 -9.00 -5.98
C MET A 495 -7.96 -8.84 -7.09
N ALA A 496 -6.68 -9.02 -6.72
CA ALA A 496 -5.61 -9.02 -7.71
C ALA A 496 -5.87 -10.08 -8.77
N ARG A 497 -5.52 -9.77 -10.00
CA ARG A 497 -5.80 -10.66 -11.13
C ARG A 497 -4.73 -11.71 -11.31
N THR A 498 -3.48 -11.36 -11.04
CA THR A 498 -2.37 -12.29 -11.24
C THR A 498 -1.09 -11.67 -10.70
N ILE A 499 0.00 -12.44 -10.74
CA ILE A 499 1.35 -11.91 -10.61
C ILE A 499 1.89 -11.73 -12.02
N TYR A 500 2.43 -10.57 -12.31
CA TYR A 500 2.86 -10.21 -13.65
C TYR A 500 3.86 -11.24 -14.18
N ASN A 501 3.56 -11.79 -15.36
CA ASN A 501 4.36 -12.80 -16.05
C ASN A 501 4.62 -14.06 -15.23
N ASP A 502 3.81 -14.32 -14.20
CA ASP A 502 4.03 -15.51 -13.37
C ASP A 502 2.72 -15.94 -12.74
N HIS A 503 1.76 -16.32 -13.58
CA HIS A 503 0.45 -16.74 -13.07
C HIS A 503 0.56 -18.01 -12.23
N LYS A 504 1.51 -18.89 -12.55
CA LYS A 504 1.71 -20.09 -11.75
C LYS A 504 2.05 -19.75 -10.30
N ARG A 505 2.86 -18.71 -10.11
CA ARG A 505 3.19 -18.27 -8.75
C ARG A 505 1.97 -17.71 -8.04
N PHE A 506 1.10 -17.01 -8.77
CA PHE A 506 -0.16 -16.52 -8.21
C PHE A 506 -1.02 -17.68 -7.71
N LEU A 507 -1.18 -18.70 -8.53
CA LEU A 507 -1.96 -19.88 -8.14
C LEU A 507 -1.35 -20.56 -6.92
N LYS A 508 -0.04 -20.77 -6.96
CA LYS A 508 0.65 -21.47 -5.87
C LYS A 508 0.57 -20.71 -4.56
N THR A 509 0.72 -19.40 -4.62
CA THR A 509 0.74 -18.56 -3.41
C THR A 509 -0.63 -18.45 -2.77
N TYR A 510 -1.67 -18.26 -3.57
CA TYR A 510 -2.97 -17.84 -3.05
C TYR A 510 -4.08 -18.85 -3.19
N LEU A 511 -4.01 -19.78 -4.14
CA LEU A 511 -5.19 -20.56 -4.50
C LEU A 511 -5.00 -22.08 -4.39
N THR A 512 -3.83 -22.55 -4.04
CA THR A 512 -3.61 -24.01 -3.92
C THR A 512 -3.53 -24.50 -2.50
N SER A 513 -3.16 -23.65 -1.54
CA SER A 513 -3.10 -24.07 -0.14
C SER A 513 -4.44 -24.59 0.35
N TYR A 514 -5.52 -23.89 -0.04
CA TYR A 514 -6.89 -24.28 0.30
C TYR A 514 -7.71 -24.18 -0.97
N PRO A 515 -7.83 -25.28 -1.73
CA PRO A 515 -8.49 -25.22 -3.05
C PRO A 515 -9.90 -24.63 -2.97
N GLY A 516 -10.20 -23.71 -3.88
CA GLY A 516 -11.47 -23.03 -3.92
C GLY A 516 -11.54 -21.78 -3.05
N PHE A 517 -10.48 -21.47 -2.33
CA PHE A 517 -10.40 -20.30 -1.44
C PHE A 517 -9.19 -19.44 -1.78
N PHE A 518 -9.34 -18.14 -1.57
CA PHE A 518 -8.20 -17.24 -1.61
C PHE A 518 -7.54 -17.25 -0.22
N PHE A 519 -6.30 -17.70 -0.14
CA PHE A 519 -5.55 -17.78 1.10
C PHE A 519 -4.81 -16.46 1.34
N THR A 520 -5.07 -15.84 2.50
CA THR A 520 -4.53 -14.51 2.76
C THR A 520 -3.15 -14.50 3.40
N GLY A 521 -2.73 -15.62 3.98
CA GLY A 521 -1.49 -15.66 4.76
C GLY A 521 -1.65 -15.15 6.17
N ASP A 522 -2.83 -14.74 6.57
CA ASP A 522 -3.08 -14.23 7.92
C ASP A 522 -3.90 -15.20 8.74
N GLY A 523 -3.63 -15.21 10.06
CA GLY A 523 -4.45 -15.94 11.01
C GLY A 523 -5.46 -15.01 11.65
N VAL A 524 -6.60 -15.58 12.02
CA VAL A 524 -7.70 -14.82 12.61
C VAL A 524 -8.35 -15.63 13.72
N TYR A 525 -8.73 -14.92 14.79
CA TYR A 525 -9.61 -15.44 15.82
C TYR A 525 -11.00 -14.86 15.60
N ARG A 526 -12.01 -15.74 15.49
CA ARG A 526 -13.40 -15.29 15.41
C ARG A 526 -14.01 -15.36 16.80
N THR A 527 -14.45 -14.21 17.31
CA THR A 527 -14.92 -14.11 18.70
C THR A 527 -16.26 -14.83 18.89
N SER A 528 -16.69 -14.93 20.14
CA SER A 528 -18.00 -15.53 20.43
C SER A 528 -19.12 -14.74 19.79
N GLU A 529 -18.93 -13.44 19.54
CA GLU A 529 -19.91 -12.60 18.88
C GLU A 529 -19.85 -12.68 17.36
N GLY A 530 -18.85 -13.40 16.84
CA GLY A 530 -18.69 -13.53 15.39
C GLY A 530 -17.83 -12.47 14.74
N TYR A 531 -17.08 -11.70 15.52
CA TYR A 531 -16.18 -10.68 14.98
C TYR A 531 -14.82 -11.28 14.66
N TYR A 532 -14.14 -10.70 13.66
CA TYR A 532 -12.83 -11.18 13.21
C TYR A 532 -11.70 -10.33 13.80
N GLN A 533 -10.75 -10.98 14.41
CA GLN A 533 -9.59 -10.32 15.00
C GLN A 533 -8.32 -10.93 14.44
N LEU A 534 -7.51 -10.12 13.78
CA LEU A 534 -6.27 -10.58 13.16
C LEU A 534 -5.28 -10.98 14.25
N THR A 535 -4.65 -12.15 14.10
CA THR A 535 -3.68 -12.63 15.08
C THR A 535 -2.24 -12.63 14.59
N GLY A 536 -2.03 -12.45 13.26
CA GLY A 536 -0.67 -12.35 12.72
C GLY A 536 -0.50 -13.16 11.44
N ARG A 537 0.69 -13.04 10.85
CA ARG A 537 0.99 -13.78 9.61
C ARG A 537 1.24 -15.26 9.91
N LEU A 538 0.82 -16.09 8.98
CA LEU A 538 1.04 -17.54 9.05
C LEU A 538 2.18 -18.01 8.17
N ASP A 539 2.81 -17.12 7.42
CA ASP A 539 3.91 -17.47 6.51
C ASP A 539 5.20 -16.78 6.96
N ASP A 540 6.24 -16.86 6.13
CA ASP A 540 7.53 -16.29 6.46
C ASP A 540 7.66 -14.88 5.92
N ILE A 541 6.66 -14.06 6.19
CA ILE A 541 6.65 -12.64 5.84
C ILE A 541 6.51 -11.85 7.13
N ILE A 542 7.35 -10.83 7.27
CA ILE A 542 7.35 -9.94 8.44
C ILE A 542 6.59 -8.67 8.07
N SER A 543 5.79 -8.16 9.01
CA SER A 543 5.17 -6.84 8.84
C SER A 543 5.94 -5.84 9.70
N ILE A 544 6.76 -5.04 9.06
CA ILE A 544 7.56 -4.02 9.74
C ILE A 544 6.95 -2.66 9.41
N SER A 545 6.43 -1.99 10.42
CA SER A 545 5.79 -0.67 10.24
C SER A 545 4.73 -0.70 9.14
N GLY A 546 4.02 -1.83 9.03
CA GLY A 546 2.99 -1.99 8.02
C GLY A 546 3.49 -2.42 6.65
N HIS A 547 4.80 -2.55 6.48
CA HIS A 547 5.38 -2.99 5.20
C HIS A 547 5.71 -4.47 5.28
N ARG A 548 5.32 -5.21 4.25
CA ARG A 548 5.61 -6.63 4.20
C ARG A 548 7.02 -6.87 3.67
N LEU A 549 7.75 -7.73 4.36
CA LEU A 549 9.13 -8.05 4.03
C LEU A 549 9.31 -9.55 4.13
N GLY A 550 9.66 -10.19 3.02
CA GLY A 550 9.91 -11.61 3.01
C GLY A 550 11.22 -11.94 3.69
N THR A 551 11.22 -12.93 4.57
CA THR A 551 12.45 -13.33 5.24
C THR A 551 13.49 -13.82 4.24
N ALA A 552 13.05 -14.50 3.18
CA ALA A 552 13.98 -15.00 2.16
C ALA A 552 14.70 -13.87 1.45
N GLU A 553 14.02 -12.73 1.24
CA GLU A 553 14.67 -11.59 0.59
C GLU A 553 15.82 -11.06 1.45
N VAL A 554 15.59 -10.97 2.75
CA VAL A 554 16.62 -10.48 3.66
C VAL A 554 17.76 -11.51 3.79
N GLU A 555 17.40 -12.78 3.90
CA GLU A 555 18.41 -13.83 3.99
C GLU A 555 19.31 -13.85 2.77
N ASN A 556 18.74 -13.61 1.60
CA ASN A 556 19.53 -13.59 0.37
C ASN A 556 20.60 -12.49 0.43
N VAL A 557 20.23 -11.31 0.94
CA VAL A 557 21.18 -10.22 1.09
C VAL A 557 22.24 -10.58 2.13
N VAL A 558 21.83 -11.10 3.27
CA VAL A 558 22.75 -11.46 4.36
C VAL A 558 23.75 -12.50 3.87
N ASN A 559 23.28 -13.50 3.13
CA ASN A 559 24.15 -14.59 2.68
C ASN A 559 25.20 -14.15 1.67
N HIS A 560 25.08 -12.95 1.11
CA HIS A 560 26.11 -12.43 0.22
C HIS A 560 27.27 -11.79 0.99
N HIS A 561 27.15 -11.59 2.30
CA HIS A 561 28.26 -11.06 3.09
C HIS A 561 29.39 -12.08 3.14
N VAL A 562 30.62 -11.59 3.01
CA VAL A 562 31.78 -12.49 2.88
C VAL A 562 31.97 -13.40 4.10
N ALA A 563 31.54 -12.95 5.27
CA ALA A 563 31.75 -13.71 6.51
C ALA A 563 30.64 -14.71 6.82
N VAL A 564 29.53 -14.67 6.09
CA VAL A 564 28.31 -15.43 6.44
C VAL A 564 28.28 -16.76 5.72
N ALA A 565 28.20 -17.85 6.49
CA ALA A 565 28.03 -19.19 5.92
C ALA A 565 26.56 -19.50 5.67
N GLU A 566 25.70 -19.17 6.61
CA GLU A 566 24.25 -19.31 6.46
C GLU A 566 23.53 -18.38 7.42
N SER A 567 22.28 -18.14 7.17
CA SER A 567 21.50 -17.24 8.00
C SER A 567 20.05 -17.66 8.08
N ALA A 568 19.37 -17.15 9.08
CA ALA A 568 17.92 -17.27 9.20
C ALA A 568 17.37 -15.96 9.73
N VAL A 569 16.31 -15.49 9.10
CA VAL A 569 15.66 -14.25 9.49
C VAL A 569 14.25 -14.57 9.99
N ILE A 570 13.88 -13.97 11.10
CA ILE A 570 12.52 -14.11 11.64
C ILE A 570 11.99 -12.75 12.05
N GLY A 571 10.68 -12.66 12.18
CA GLY A 571 10.06 -11.50 12.80
C GLY A 571 9.95 -11.70 14.29
N TYR A 572 10.03 -10.62 15.04
CA TYR A 572 9.81 -10.66 16.48
C TYR A 572 8.95 -9.47 16.89
N PRO A 573 8.22 -9.56 18.01
CA PRO A 573 7.35 -8.45 18.41
C PRO A 573 8.17 -7.21 18.76
N HIS A 574 7.81 -6.09 18.16
CA HIS A 574 8.48 -4.80 18.40
C HIS A 574 7.45 -3.81 18.93
N GLU A 575 7.80 -3.05 19.95
CA GLU A 575 6.87 -2.15 20.61
C GLU A 575 6.29 -1.09 19.66
N ILE A 576 7.09 -0.62 18.72
CA ILE A 576 6.68 0.49 17.85
C ILE A 576 6.34 0.00 16.45
N LYS A 577 7.21 -0.82 15.84
CA LYS A 577 7.05 -1.23 14.45
C LYS A 577 6.02 -2.32 14.24
N GLY A 578 5.51 -2.92 15.30
CA GLY A 578 4.69 -4.11 15.21
C GLY A 578 5.56 -5.34 15.23
N GLU A 579 6.32 -5.56 14.17
CA GLU A 579 7.37 -6.56 14.14
C GLU A 579 8.67 -5.93 13.71
N GLY A 580 9.78 -6.50 14.16
CA GLY A 580 11.09 -6.15 13.67
C GLY A 580 11.79 -7.37 13.12
N ALA A 581 12.90 -7.16 12.45
CA ALA A 581 13.67 -8.26 11.89
C ALA A 581 14.77 -8.67 12.88
N TYR A 582 14.92 -9.97 13.03
CA TYR A 582 15.95 -10.58 13.87
C TYR A 582 16.70 -11.56 12.99
N VAL A 583 18.02 -11.39 12.89
CA VAL A 583 18.83 -12.18 11.97
C VAL A 583 19.78 -13.05 12.77
N PHE A 584 19.76 -14.35 12.47
CA PHE A 584 20.73 -15.31 13.02
C PHE A 584 21.76 -15.61 11.94
N VAL A 585 23.04 -15.62 12.32
CA VAL A 585 24.13 -15.80 11.36
C VAL A 585 25.09 -16.87 11.86
N VAL A 586 25.45 -17.78 10.96
CA VAL A 586 26.56 -18.68 11.20
C VAL A 586 27.74 -18.21 10.37
N LEU A 587 28.87 -17.97 11.02
CA LEU A 587 30.05 -17.45 10.34
C LEU A 587 30.82 -18.56 9.63
N LYS A 588 31.47 -18.21 8.54
CA LYS A 588 32.43 -19.11 7.91
C LYS A 588 33.61 -19.28 8.84
N LYS A 589 34.29 -20.41 8.73
CA LYS A 589 35.41 -20.73 9.59
C LYS A 589 36.53 -19.67 9.48
N LYS A 590 36.74 -19.15 8.29
CA LYS A 590 37.80 -18.16 8.07
C LYS A 590 37.43 -16.77 8.56
N ALA A 591 36.21 -16.56 9.07
CA ALA A 591 35.73 -15.26 9.50
C ALA A 591 35.56 -15.18 11.01
N SER A 592 36.29 -16.00 11.77
CA SER A 592 36.13 -16.08 13.22
C SER A 592 36.57 -14.81 13.95
N ASP A 593 37.29 -13.91 13.29
CA ASP A 593 37.72 -12.65 13.90
C ASP A 593 36.66 -11.55 13.86
N TYR A 594 35.54 -11.76 13.18
CA TYR A 594 34.44 -10.81 13.21
C TYR A 594 33.80 -10.79 14.60
N THR A 595 33.65 -9.62 15.16
CA THR A 595 32.88 -9.48 16.38
C THR A 595 31.39 -9.39 16.03
N GLN A 596 30.55 -9.71 16.99
CA GLN A 596 29.11 -9.61 16.76
C GLN A 596 28.71 -8.17 16.44
N GLU A 597 29.30 -7.20 17.14
CA GLU A 597 28.98 -5.79 16.94
C GLU A 597 29.38 -5.33 15.53
N ASN A 598 30.56 -5.69 15.07
CA ASN A 598 31.02 -5.30 13.75
C ASN A 598 30.15 -5.94 12.67
N LEU A 599 29.83 -7.20 12.83
CA LEU A 599 28.99 -7.88 11.86
C LEU A 599 27.59 -7.29 11.82
N ALA A 600 27.02 -7.01 13.00
CA ALA A 600 25.68 -6.42 13.06
C ALA A 600 25.64 -5.09 12.32
N ALA A 601 26.65 -4.22 12.56
CA ALA A 601 26.69 -2.93 11.89
C ALA A 601 26.80 -3.09 10.37
N GLU A 602 27.65 -4.02 9.92
CA GLU A 602 27.82 -4.23 8.49
C GLU A 602 26.57 -4.78 7.84
N LEU A 603 25.88 -5.71 8.52
CA LEU A 603 24.65 -6.27 7.96
C LEU A 603 23.52 -5.27 7.95
N GLN A 604 23.41 -4.44 9.00
CA GLN A 604 22.39 -3.40 9.01
C GLN A 604 22.59 -2.45 7.85
N GLU A 605 23.83 -2.04 7.61
CA GLU A 605 24.12 -1.16 6.49
C GLU A 605 23.88 -1.86 5.15
N LEU A 606 24.28 -3.10 5.04
CA LEU A 606 24.12 -3.87 3.80
C LEU A 606 22.63 -4.00 3.44
N ILE A 607 21.81 -4.35 4.42
CA ILE A 607 20.38 -4.52 4.17
C ILE A 607 19.73 -3.18 3.83
N SER A 608 20.12 -2.12 4.55
CA SER A 608 19.60 -0.79 4.22
C SER A 608 19.94 -0.39 2.80
N LYS A 609 21.17 -0.70 2.38
CA LYS A 609 21.65 -0.34 1.06
C LYS A 609 21.04 -1.19 -0.05
N LYS A 610 20.79 -2.47 0.22
CA LYS A 610 20.31 -3.40 -0.80
C LYS A 610 18.78 -3.47 -0.88
N ILE A 611 18.09 -3.17 0.20
CA ILE A 611 16.64 -3.23 0.23
C ILE A 611 16.08 -1.85 0.58
N ALA A 612 16.09 -1.51 1.87
CA ALA A 612 15.60 -0.22 2.36
C ALA A 612 15.94 -0.11 3.84
N LYS A 613 15.93 1.11 4.36
CA LYS A 613 16.23 1.33 5.77
C LYS A 613 15.26 0.62 6.70
N TYR A 614 13.98 0.54 6.34
CA TYR A 614 13.02 -0.09 7.22
C TYR A 614 13.29 -1.59 7.41
N ALA A 615 14.02 -2.19 6.50
CA ALA A 615 14.29 -3.63 6.55
C ALA A 615 15.50 -3.97 7.42
N ALA A 616 16.25 -2.98 7.88
CA ALA A 616 17.45 -3.22 8.69
C ALA A 616 17.07 -3.95 9.98
N PRO A 617 17.80 -5.01 10.34
CA PRO A 617 17.44 -5.77 11.53
C PRO A 617 17.73 -5.02 12.82
N ASP A 618 16.88 -5.24 13.81
CA ASP A 618 17.10 -4.69 15.16
C ASP A 618 18.11 -5.53 15.92
N TYR A 619 18.20 -6.81 15.62
CA TYR A 619 19.10 -7.74 16.27
C TYR A 619 19.82 -8.58 15.25
N VAL A 620 21.10 -8.81 15.48
CA VAL A 620 21.89 -9.81 14.74
C VAL A 620 22.57 -10.68 15.78
N GLN A 621 22.30 -11.97 15.73
CA GLN A 621 22.93 -12.92 16.65
C GLN A 621 23.83 -13.87 15.88
N VAL A 622 25.11 -13.91 16.26
CA VAL A 622 26.03 -14.91 15.73
C VAL A 622 25.90 -16.19 16.54
N THR A 623 25.72 -17.30 15.86
CA THR A 623 25.57 -18.59 16.52
C THR A 623 26.35 -19.65 15.78
N HIS A 624 26.68 -20.75 16.49
CA HIS A 624 27.44 -21.85 15.88
C HIS A 624 26.62 -22.62 14.86
N ARG A 625 25.35 -22.83 15.14
CA ARG A 625 24.50 -23.61 14.27
C ARG A 625 23.06 -23.08 14.36
N LEU A 626 22.33 -23.27 13.27
CA LEU A 626 20.89 -23.01 13.27
C LEU A 626 20.16 -24.29 13.63
N PRO A 627 19.02 -24.21 14.34
CA PRO A 627 18.23 -25.40 14.62
C PRO A 627 17.62 -25.93 13.33
N LYS A 628 17.85 -27.18 13.04
CA LYS A 628 17.38 -27.80 11.80
C LYS A 628 16.73 -29.14 12.07
N THR A 629 15.82 -29.53 11.20
CA THR A 629 15.33 -30.87 11.18
C THR A 629 16.46 -31.80 10.66
N ARG A 630 16.28 -33.08 10.83
CA ARG A 630 17.28 -34.04 10.33
C ARG A 630 17.42 -34.00 8.82
N SER A 631 16.38 -33.50 8.13
CA SER A 631 16.45 -33.32 6.67
C SER A 631 17.13 -32.00 6.29
N GLY A 632 17.57 -31.20 7.26
CA GLY A 632 18.32 -29.98 7.00
C GLY A 632 17.49 -28.72 6.90
N LYS A 633 16.22 -28.78 7.20
CA LYS A 633 15.34 -27.63 7.12
C LYS A 633 15.41 -26.80 8.40
N ILE A 634 15.58 -25.49 8.25
CA ILE A 634 15.68 -24.58 9.40
C ILE A 634 14.33 -24.51 10.13
N MET A 635 14.39 -24.69 11.44
CA MET A 635 13.18 -24.67 12.27
C MET A 635 12.93 -23.25 12.79
N ARG A 636 12.38 -22.40 11.92
CA ARG A 636 12.12 -21.01 12.30
C ARG A 636 11.13 -20.88 13.44
N ARG A 637 10.23 -21.85 13.56
CA ARG A 637 9.29 -21.88 14.69
C ARG A 637 10.03 -21.83 16.03
N VAL A 638 11.10 -22.61 16.13
CA VAL A 638 11.90 -22.64 17.34
C VAL A 638 12.56 -21.28 17.60
N LEU A 639 13.12 -20.69 16.54
CA LEU A 639 13.76 -19.39 16.67
C LEU A 639 12.76 -18.31 17.12
N ARG A 640 11.56 -18.34 16.56
CA ARG A 640 10.54 -17.34 16.93
C ARG A 640 10.16 -17.49 18.41
N LYS A 641 9.99 -18.69 18.89
CA LYS A 641 9.65 -18.89 20.30
C LYS A 641 10.75 -18.38 21.23
N ILE A 642 11.99 -18.58 20.85
CA ILE A 642 13.11 -18.09 21.66
C ILE A 642 13.10 -16.58 21.78
N VAL A 643 12.92 -15.88 20.65
CA VAL A 643 12.97 -14.41 20.70
C VAL A 643 11.72 -13.79 21.28
N GLU A 644 10.63 -14.55 21.40
CA GLU A 644 9.43 -14.11 22.11
C GLU A 644 9.48 -14.41 23.58
N ASP A 645 10.61 -14.92 24.09
CA ASP A 645 10.80 -15.33 25.48
C ASP A 645 9.87 -16.46 25.88
N LYS A 646 9.60 -17.35 24.93
CA LYS A 646 8.77 -18.53 25.16
C LYS A 646 9.58 -19.82 24.98
N ALA A 647 10.82 -19.79 25.45
CA ALA A 647 11.70 -20.96 25.32
C ALA A 647 11.16 -22.19 26.05
N SER A 648 10.30 -22.00 27.04
CA SER A 648 9.67 -23.11 27.73
C SER A 648 8.55 -23.75 26.92
N GLU A 649 8.16 -23.15 25.79
CA GLU A 649 7.04 -23.62 24.96
C GLU A 649 7.50 -24.05 23.58
N LEU A 650 8.68 -24.65 23.47
CA LEU A 650 9.23 -24.99 22.17
C LEU A 650 8.48 -26.09 21.44
N GLY A 651 7.71 -26.87 22.16
CA GLY A 651 6.91 -27.92 21.54
C GLY A 651 7.73 -29.14 21.17
N ASP A 652 7.34 -29.79 20.09
CA ASP A 652 7.95 -31.06 19.68
C ASP A 652 9.31 -30.81 19.03
N LEU A 653 10.36 -31.28 19.67
CA LEU A 653 11.72 -31.18 19.18
C LEU A 653 12.30 -32.52 18.71
N THR A 654 11.43 -33.53 18.51
CA THR A 654 11.93 -34.88 18.15
C THR A 654 12.61 -34.89 16.80
N THR A 655 12.29 -34.00 15.89
CA THR A 655 12.95 -33.96 14.59
C THR A 655 14.20 -33.08 14.57
N LEU A 656 14.52 -32.43 15.68
CA LEU A 656 15.68 -31.55 15.77
C LEU A 656 16.98 -32.33 15.71
N ASP A 657 17.92 -31.87 14.88
CA ASP A 657 19.18 -32.60 14.72
C ASP A 657 20.18 -32.29 15.82
N ASP A 658 20.09 -31.16 16.50
CA ASP A 658 21.07 -30.77 17.52
C ASP A 658 20.39 -29.91 18.58
N HIS A 659 20.12 -30.51 19.74
CA HIS A 659 19.47 -29.82 20.83
C HIS A 659 20.35 -28.76 21.51
N GLU A 660 21.67 -28.95 21.42
CA GLU A 660 22.59 -28.02 22.04
C GLU A 660 22.55 -26.65 21.31
N ALA A 661 22.30 -26.68 20.02
CA ALA A 661 22.20 -25.41 19.25
C ALA A 661 21.09 -24.52 19.81
N VAL A 662 19.98 -25.12 20.23
CA VAL A 662 18.87 -24.36 20.78
C VAL A 662 19.28 -23.66 22.09
N GLN A 663 19.98 -24.37 22.96
CA GLN A 663 20.43 -23.78 24.24
C GLN A 663 21.38 -22.61 23.99
N GLN A 664 22.30 -22.75 23.04
CA GLN A 664 23.24 -21.69 22.73
C GLN A 664 22.52 -20.46 22.22
N ILE A 665 21.49 -20.67 21.39
CA ILE A 665 20.72 -19.54 20.85
C ILE A 665 19.92 -18.84 21.97
N ILE A 666 19.35 -19.61 22.88
CA ILE A 666 18.63 -19.03 24.03
C ILE A 666 19.56 -18.12 24.83
N GLU A 667 20.75 -18.60 25.13
CA GLU A 667 21.73 -17.83 25.90
C GLU A 667 22.18 -16.59 25.12
N GLY A 668 22.42 -16.75 23.82
CA GLY A 668 22.80 -15.62 22.98
C GLY A 668 21.73 -14.55 22.92
N HIS A 669 20.48 -14.95 22.87
CA HIS A 669 19.38 -13.99 22.86
C HIS A 669 19.33 -13.20 24.18
N LYS A 670 19.44 -13.90 25.32
CA LYS A 670 19.45 -13.22 26.61
C LYS A 670 20.56 -12.18 26.68
N HIS A 671 21.75 -12.56 26.18
CA HIS A 671 22.89 -11.66 26.21
C HIS A 671 22.66 -10.41 25.37
N LEU A 672 22.09 -10.56 24.17
CA LEU A 672 21.79 -9.43 23.31
C LEU A 672 20.77 -8.49 23.94
N VAL A 673 19.72 -9.04 24.55
CA VAL A 673 18.67 -8.22 25.16
C VAL A 673 19.25 -7.44 26.34
N GLU A 674 20.08 -8.08 27.15
CA GLU A 674 20.71 -7.40 28.29
C GLU A 674 21.61 -6.27 27.83
N ARG A 675 22.36 -6.47 26.75
CA ARG A 675 23.22 -5.42 26.20
C ARG A 675 22.41 -4.21 25.78
N GLN A 676 21.29 -4.43 25.08
CA GLN A 676 20.49 -3.30 24.64
C GLN A 676 19.87 -2.53 25.79
N LYS A 677 19.50 -3.22 26.86
CA LYS A 677 18.95 -2.56 28.04
C LYS A 677 20.01 -1.73 28.75
N GLY A 678 21.29 -2.08 28.59
CA GLY A 678 22.38 -1.33 29.20
C GLY A 678 22.72 -0.03 28.49
N HIS A 679 22.07 0.21 27.38
CA HIS A 679 22.23 1.44 26.63
C HIS A 679 20.93 2.21 26.62
#